data_c2dfa773e950d7303c291ca3561635e4
#
_entry.id   c2dfa773e950d7303c291ca3561635e4
#
_cell.length_a   1.000
_cell.length_b   1.000
_cell.length_c   1.000
_cell.angle_alpha   90.00
_cell.angle_beta   90.00
_cell.angle_gamma   90.00
#
_symmetry.space_group_name_H-M   'P 1'
#
loop_
_entity.id
_entity.type
_entity.pdbx_description
1 polymer ?
#
loop_
_entity_poly.entity_id
_entity_poly.type
_entity_poly.pdbx_seq_one_letter_code
_entity_poly.pdbx_strand_id
1 'polypeptide(L)'
;MSRSRLLAPALFLCLAATGATTTAEHSAAPSNGAVTKIVITETRSPTFAGTSFGDVGPYEHLFGYVEGELDPDHPRNAAIANLARAPRNADGNVEYRADIQILKPVDLSRGNRAIILDIPNRGNKRITGTWVNGGPSINDLVLAEHAGTGWLMREGYTVVWVAWEALAAPGGGRIVADFPVAKQAGGSPITALTPQEFIFGDLESPATATLSYPAASLDRSMARLTVRQYQTDPPQPVNSWEYVDDRQIRVTRPSGFDAGAIYEFVYPAKDPIVLGIGLAAISNAVSKLRHDEGADNPLAGAIDRAFAIGFSQSGRVLRDFVHEGFNADEDGRIVFDGVIPVLTGSRRTNINLPFGITGDYSRQHETHTTPGDQFPFTYAVMRDPVSGRTDGIFARCQANATCPKTFHVDSDTEIYQGRASLAVTSPTGAPLTLPDNVRAYFLAGSQHGPAAAARRTEQAEFLENPLRYDVYFRALLAALDQWVTDGTPPPNTRYPSLRDGTLVPPDAPTAKFPAIPGHRYTGLLNELRLLDHSVHPPKQGAAYPVFVVAKDADGNNVAGLRHPFVEVPVATYTGWNLRPEGFAKGALAGLSGSYLAFAKTRAERVASGDARLSLEERYRDHAAYVAAVKTAASAQVRERLLLQEDADRIAEEAARLPWPPNP
;
A
#
# COMPACT_ATOMS: atom_id res chain seq x y z
N MET A 1 33.29 22.74 65.13
CA MET A 1 33.82 21.54 65.79
C MET A 1 34.07 20.52 64.71
N SER A 2 35.20 20.55 64.08
CA SER A 2 36.45 19.83 64.28
C SER A 2 36.28 18.31 64.44
N ARG A 3 36.75 17.59 63.42
CA ARG A 3 37.91 16.68 63.50
C ARG A 3 38.19 15.99 62.18
N SER A 4 39.42 16.32 61.71
CA SER A 4 40.21 15.64 60.65
C SER A 4 40.71 14.27 61.11
N ARG A 5 41.03 13.37 60.18
CA ARG A 5 42.14 12.38 60.20
C ARG A 5 42.23 11.78 58.81
N LEU A 6 43.25 12.08 58.02
CA LEU A 6 44.66 11.62 57.92
C LEU A 6 44.80 10.29 57.12
N LEU A 7 45.56 10.45 56.03
CA LEU A 7 46.04 9.45 55.07
C LEU A 7 47.05 8.45 55.64
N ALA A 8 47.12 7.28 54.96
CA ALA A 8 48.36 6.53 54.85
C ALA A 8 48.43 5.85 53.47
N PRO A 9 49.55 5.85 52.76
CA PRO A 9 49.71 5.27 51.44
C PRO A 9 50.19 3.82 51.52
N ALA A 10 49.59 2.95 50.69
CA ALA A 10 50.10 1.59 50.47
C ALA A 10 50.85 1.51 49.12
N LEU A 11 52.09 1.11 49.21
CA LEU A 11 53.04 0.83 48.15
C LEU A 11 52.66 -0.49 47.50
N PHE A 12 52.43 -0.53 46.17
CA PHE A 12 52.28 -1.81 45.44
C PHE A 12 53.42 -1.99 44.44
N LEU A 13 54.06 -3.12 44.61
CA LEU A 13 55.17 -3.68 43.82
C LEU A 13 54.72 -4.05 42.40
N CYS A 14 55.41 -3.60 41.37
CA CYS A 14 55.27 -4.07 39.99
C CYS A 14 55.93 -5.46 39.84
N LEU A 15 55.12 -6.48 39.52
CA LEU A 15 55.59 -7.71 38.88
C LEU A 15 55.28 -7.63 37.39
N ALA A 16 56.29 -7.62 36.55
CA ALA A 16 56.16 -7.77 35.10
C ALA A 16 55.87 -9.24 34.77
N ALA A 17 54.69 -9.52 34.25
CA ALA A 17 54.37 -10.80 33.61
C ALA A 17 54.33 -10.58 32.09
N THR A 18 55.27 -11.21 31.38
CA THR A 18 55.26 -11.33 29.94
C THR A 18 54.15 -12.29 29.53
N GLY A 19 53.01 -11.75 29.13
CA GLY A 19 51.93 -12.51 28.55
C GLY A 19 52.00 -12.50 27.02
N ALA A 20 52.13 -13.67 26.42
CA ALA A 20 52.00 -13.88 24.99
C ALA A 20 50.58 -13.44 24.52
N THR A 21 50.52 -12.49 23.61
CA THR A 21 49.29 -12.13 22.88
C THR A 21 48.95 -13.24 21.90
N THR A 22 48.07 -14.14 22.28
CA THR A 22 47.31 -14.94 21.31
C THR A 22 46.26 -14.01 20.71
N THR A 23 46.44 -13.63 19.46
CA THR A 23 45.39 -13.09 18.62
C THR A 23 44.30 -14.15 18.49
N ALA A 24 43.21 -14.00 19.26
CA ALA A 24 41.99 -14.73 18.98
C ALA A 24 41.47 -14.21 17.65
N GLU A 25 41.62 -15.01 16.60
CA GLU A 25 40.78 -14.87 15.42
C GLU A 25 39.35 -14.90 15.91
N HIS A 26 38.67 -13.75 15.82
CA HIS A 26 37.21 -13.70 15.90
C HIS A 26 36.69 -14.44 14.65
N SER A 27 36.49 -15.74 14.79
CA SER A 27 35.55 -16.46 13.92
C SER A 27 34.22 -15.75 14.12
N ALA A 28 33.83 -14.95 13.13
CA ALA A 28 32.47 -14.45 13.08
C ALA A 28 31.53 -15.65 13.16
N ALA A 29 30.73 -15.71 14.23
CA ALA A 29 29.64 -16.69 14.31
C ALA A 29 28.82 -16.55 13.03
N PRO A 30 28.36 -17.64 12.41
CA PRO A 30 27.52 -17.56 11.24
C PRO A 30 26.30 -16.68 11.58
N SER A 31 26.02 -15.68 10.73
CA SER A 31 24.85 -14.82 10.86
C SER A 31 23.61 -15.71 10.86
N ASN A 32 22.92 -15.78 11.99
CA ASN A 32 21.73 -16.60 12.15
C ASN A 32 20.56 -15.96 11.36
N GLY A 33 20.37 -16.38 10.11
CA GLY A 33 19.20 -16.04 9.30
C GLY A 33 19.38 -14.76 8.44
N ALA A 34 19.98 -14.92 7.26
CA ALA A 34 20.21 -13.82 6.33
C ALA A 34 19.85 -14.26 4.90
N VAL A 35 19.79 -13.30 3.96
CA VAL A 35 19.96 -13.64 2.54
C VAL A 35 21.35 -14.24 2.40
N THR A 36 21.40 -15.53 2.11
CA THR A 36 22.63 -16.29 1.96
C THR A 36 23.31 -15.96 0.63
N LYS A 37 22.51 -15.64 -0.40
CA LYS A 37 23.02 -15.36 -1.74
C LYS A 37 22.07 -14.50 -2.57
N ILE A 38 22.64 -13.58 -3.35
CA ILE A 38 21.97 -12.91 -4.47
C ILE A 38 22.50 -13.53 -5.77
N VAL A 39 21.60 -14.07 -6.60
CA VAL A 39 21.94 -14.68 -7.88
C VAL A 39 21.37 -13.83 -9.00
N ILE A 40 22.25 -13.18 -9.79
CA ILE A 40 21.86 -12.46 -10.99
C ILE A 40 21.87 -13.42 -12.16
N THR A 41 20.71 -13.58 -12.81
CA THR A 41 20.55 -14.53 -13.93
C THR A 41 20.56 -13.83 -15.29
N GLU A 42 20.21 -12.54 -15.35
CA GLU A 42 20.23 -11.71 -16.56
C GLU A 42 20.63 -10.28 -16.20
N THR A 43 21.42 -9.67 -17.06
CA THR A 43 21.76 -8.23 -17.00
C THR A 43 21.45 -7.60 -18.35
N ARG A 44 20.59 -6.58 -18.35
CA ARG A 44 20.27 -5.79 -19.52
C ARG A 44 20.93 -4.42 -19.39
N SER A 45 22.06 -4.23 -20.07
CA SER A 45 22.90 -3.05 -19.97
C SER A 45 23.30 -2.52 -21.37
N PRO A 46 22.95 -1.25 -21.73
CA PRO A 46 21.99 -0.41 -21.03
C PRO A 46 20.53 -0.83 -21.29
N THR A 47 19.62 -0.48 -20.37
CA THR A 47 18.17 -0.57 -20.58
C THR A 47 17.62 0.73 -21.18
N PHE A 48 16.29 0.89 -21.31
CA PHE A 48 15.62 2.06 -21.90
C PHE A 48 16.15 2.45 -23.30
N ALA A 49 16.44 1.46 -24.13
CA ALA A 49 17.05 1.64 -25.46
C ALA A 49 18.34 2.49 -25.43
N GLY A 50 19.08 2.45 -24.32
CA GLY A 50 20.34 3.21 -24.16
C GLY A 50 20.16 4.69 -23.80
N THR A 51 18.97 5.11 -23.40
CA THR A 51 18.72 6.49 -22.97
C THR A 51 19.62 6.91 -21.82
N SER A 52 20.24 8.09 -21.93
CA SER A 52 21.04 8.72 -20.88
C SER A 52 20.19 9.72 -20.08
N PHE A 53 20.35 9.73 -18.78
CA PHE A 53 19.55 10.55 -17.84
C PHE A 53 20.42 11.62 -17.18
N GLY A 54 20.48 12.81 -17.79
CA GLY A 54 21.26 13.94 -17.28
C GLY A 54 22.71 13.56 -17.01
N ASP A 55 23.23 14.01 -15.87
CA ASP A 55 24.61 13.72 -15.44
C ASP A 55 24.80 12.29 -14.90
N VAL A 56 23.74 11.55 -14.59
CA VAL A 56 23.79 10.17 -14.10
C VAL A 56 24.18 9.19 -15.21
N GLY A 57 23.73 9.41 -16.44
CA GLY A 57 24.01 8.56 -17.58
C GLY A 57 23.00 7.43 -17.79
N PRO A 58 23.37 6.36 -18.51
CA PRO A 58 22.47 5.24 -18.79
C PRO A 58 22.28 4.36 -17.56
N TYR A 59 21.17 3.59 -17.60
CA TYR A 59 20.81 2.62 -16.58
C TYR A 59 20.90 1.20 -17.10
N GLU A 60 21.08 0.26 -16.19
CA GLU A 60 20.97 -1.17 -16.44
C GLU A 60 19.95 -1.82 -15.52
N HIS A 61 19.38 -2.94 -15.96
CA HIS A 61 18.38 -3.70 -15.25
C HIS A 61 18.87 -5.12 -15.01
N LEU A 62 19.03 -5.47 -13.73
CA LEU A 62 19.44 -6.79 -13.28
C LEU A 62 18.20 -7.61 -12.90
N PHE A 63 18.20 -8.88 -13.26
CA PHE A 63 17.17 -9.85 -12.92
C PHE A 63 17.79 -11.03 -12.19
N GLY A 64 17.10 -11.53 -11.18
CA GLY A 64 17.63 -12.64 -10.41
C GLY A 64 16.73 -13.03 -9.25
N TYR A 65 17.32 -13.68 -8.27
CA TYR A 65 16.62 -14.08 -7.05
C TYR A 65 17.55 -14.03 -5.85
N VAL A 66 16.95 -13.97 -4.68
CA VAL A 66 17.63 -14.16 -3.40
C VAL A 66 17.30 -15.55 -2.86
N GLU A 67 18.31 -16.23 -2.34
CA GLU A 67 18.19 -17.38 -1.45
C GLU A 67 18.38 -16.90 -0.04
N GLY A 68 17.52 -17.31 0.88
CA GLY A 68 17.59 -16.90 2.27
C GLY A 68 17.20 -18.03 3.21
N GLU A 69 17.66 -17.91 4.44
CA GLU A 69 17.40 -18.83 5.53
C GLU A 69 16.92 -18.04 6.74
N LEU A 70 15.96 -18.60 7.48
CA LEU A 70 15.44 -18.02 8.71
C LEU A 70 15.57 -19.03 9.84
N ASP A 71 16.25 -18.65 10.91
CA ASP A 71 16.20 -19.38 12.17
C ASP A 71 14.82 -19.14 12.82
N PRO A 72 13.96 -20.17 12.93
CA PRO A 72 12.63 -20.02 13.52
C PRO A 72 12.66 -19.73 15.03
N ASP A 73 13.78 -19.98 15.70
CA ASP A 73 13.95 -19.75 17.13
C ASP A 73 14.51 -18.34 17.43
N HIS A 74 14.95 -17.60 16.40
CA HIS A 74 15.34 -16.19 16.54
C HIS A 74 14.15 -15.31 16.93
N PRO A 75 14.23 -14.42 17.96
CA PRO A 75 13.10 -13.66 18.49
C PRO A 75 12.33 -12.85 17.45
N ARG A 76 13.01 -12.29 16.45
CA ARG A 76 12.39 -11.54 15.33
C ARG A 76 11.54 -12.47 14.46
N ASN A 77 12.06 -13.65 14.13
CA ASN A 77 11.43 -14.59 13.20
C ASN A 77 10.31 -15.39 13.88
N ALA A 78 10.36 -15.54 15.20
CA ALA A 78 9.30 -16.18 16.00
C ALA A 78 7.92 -15.49 15.85
N ALA A 79 7.89 -14.22 15.39
CA ALA A 79 6.65 -13.52 15.05
C ALA A 79 6.01 -14.00 13.74
N ILE A 80 6.73 -14.76 12.89
CA ILE A 80 6.22 -15.25 11.62
C ILE A 80 5.30 -16.46 11.85
N ALA A 81 4.04 -16.30 11.49
CA ALA A 81 3.03 -17.33 11.68
C ALA A 81 3.41 -18.65 10.98
N ASN A 82 3.40 -19.75 11.71
CA ASN A 82 3.75 -21.10 11.23
C ASN A 82 5.22 -21.31 10.80
N LEU A 83 6.14 -20.38 10.98
CA LEU A 83 7.55 -20.56 10.58
C LEU A 83 8.17 -21.79 11.25
N ALA A 84 7.96 -21.96 12.54
CA ALA A 84 8.45 -23.12 13.29
C ALA A 84 7.90 -24.48 12.81
N ARG A 85 6.88 -24.46 11.96
CA ARG A 85 6.23 -25.63 11.35
C ARG A 85 6.62 -25.84 9.87
N ALA A 86 7.46 -24.99 9.33
CA ALA A 86 8.01 -25.17 7.99
C ALA A 86 9.11 -26.24 7.97
N PRO A 87 9.40 -26.85 6.81
CA PRO A 87 10.55 -27.72 6.65
C PRO A 87 11.85 -26.97 7.01
N ARG A 88 12.76 -27.68 7.69
CA ARG A 88 14.08 -27.15 8.09
C ARG A 88 15.19 -27.85 7.32
N ASN A 89 16.24 -27.10 6.97
CA ASN A 89 17.47 -27.66 6.42
C ASN A 89 18.33 -28.34 7.49
N ALA A 90 19.54 -28.78 7.11
CA ALA A 90 20.45 -29.50 8.02
C ALA A 90 20.92 -28.64 9.22
N ASP A 91 20.93 -27.31 9.07
CA ASP A 91 21.32 -26.37 10.12
C ASP A 91 20.12 -25.94 11.00
N GLY A 92 18.93 -26.47 10.73
CA GLY A 92 17.71 -26.18 11.49
C GLY A 92 16.94 -24.95 10.99
N ASN A 93 17.39 -24.29 9.93
CA ASN A 93 16.80 -23.09 9.36
C ASN A 93 15.71 -23.41 8.33
N VAL A 94 14.82 -22.44 8.11
CA VAL A 94 13.77 -22.48 7.07
C VAL A 94 14.26 -21.73 5.84
N GLU A 95 14.40 -22.45 4.73
CA GLU A 95 14.84 -21.89 3.45
C GLU A 95 13.68 -21.23 2.70
N TYR A 96 14.01 -20.15 1.94
CA TYR A 96 13.09 -19.48 1.03
C TYR A 96 13.81 -18.92 -0.20
N ARG A 97 13.05 -18.71 -1.26
CA ARG A 97 13.52 -18.03 -2.46
C ARG A 97 12.56 -16.90 -2.83
N ALA A 98 13.10 -15.75 -3.24
CA ALA A 98 12.32 -14.61 -3.70
C ALA A 98 13.00 -13.95 -4.90
N ASP A 99 12.24 -13.67 -5.96
CA ASP A 99 12.76 -12.92 -7.09
C ASP A 99 13.21 -11.53 -6.65
N ILE A 100 14.32 -11.05 -7.24
CA ILE A 100 14.83 -9.69 -7.07
C ILE A 100 15.11 -9.08 -8.44
N GLN A 101 14.76 -7.81 -8.59
CA GLN A 101 15.17 -7.03 -9.75
C GLN A 101 15.74 -5.70 -9.29
N ILE A 102 16.77 -5.21 -10.00
CA ILE A 102 17.49 -3.99 -9.64
C ILE A 102 17.69 -3.14 -10.88
N LEU A 103 17.15 -1.92 -10.87
CA LEU A 103 17.37 -0.90 -11.87
C LEU A 103 18.34 0.14 -11.29
N LYS A 104 19.54 0.26 -11.86
CA LYS A 104 20.59 1.09 -11.31
C LYS A 104 21.38 1.84 -12.38
N PRO A 105 22.07 2.95 -12.05
CA PRO A 105 23.05 3.54 -12.95
C PRO A 105 24.08 2.49 -13.39
N VAL A 106 24.48 2.52 -14.66
CA VAL A 106 25.59 1.68 -15.15
C VAL A 106 26.86 2.01 -14.37
N ASP A 107 27.12 3.29 -14.15
CA ASP A 107 28.17 3.80 -13.25
C ASP A 107 27.57 4.18 -11.90
N LEU A 108 27.68 3.31 -10.90
CA LEU A 108 27.15 3.54 -9.55
C LEU A 108 27.73 4.78 -8.87
N SER A 109 28.94 5.23 -9.23
CA SER A 109 29.55 6.43 -8.65
C SER A 109 28.80 7.72 -9.01
N ARG A 110 27.95 7.68 -10.04
CA ARG A 110 27.09 8.77 -10.51
C ARG A 110 25.68 8.71 -9.93
N GLY A 111 25.36 7.65 -9.20
CA GLY A 111 24.09 7.53 -8.47
C GLY A 111 24.09 8.35 -7.19
N ASN A 112 22.90 8.54 -6.61
CA ASN A 112 22.71 9.32 -5.37
C ASN A 112 22.90 8.49 -4.08
N ARG A 113 23.38 7.24 -4.19
CA ARG A 113 23.64 6.31 -3.09
C ARG A 113 22.37 5.91 -2.30
N ALA A 114 21.20 5.99 -2.94
CA ALA A 114 19.93 5.63 -2.32
C ALA A 114 19.23 4.48 -3.05
N ILE A 115 18.69 3.54 -2.27
CA ILE A 115 17.73 2.56 -2.75
C ILE A 115 16.30 3.11 -2.57
N ILE A 116 15.45 2.93 -3.57
CA ILE A 116 14.00 2.94 -3.41
C ILE A 116 13.49 1.53 -3.66
N LEU A 117 12.98 0.85 -2.63
CA LEU A 117 12.22 -0.38 -2.81
C LEU A 117 10.80 -0.03 -3.24
N ASP A 118 10.42 -0.37 -4.47
CA ASP A 118 9.03 -0.42 -4.91
C ASP A 118 8.47 -1.80 -4.58
N ILE A 119 7.66 -1.90 -3.54
CA ILE A 119 7.08 -3.18 -3.13
C ILE A 119 6.12 -3.67 -4.22
N PRO A 120 6.41 -4.81 -4.90
CA PRO A 120 5.60 -5.30 -6.00
C PRO A 120 4.13 -5.50 -5.59
N ASN A 121 3.20 -5.04 -6.42
CA ASN A 121 1.78 -5.24 -6.19
C ASN A 121 1.28 -6.41 -7.06
N ARG A 122 1.00 -7.56 -6.45
CA ARG A 122 0.69 -8.82 -7.16
C ARG A 122 1.78 -9.18 -8.17
N GLY A 123 3.05 -9.00 -7.77
CA GLY A 123 4.21 -9.22 -8.62
C GLY A 123 4.49 -8.10 -9.64
N ASN A 124 3.68 -7.03 -9.70
CA ASN A 124 3.86 -5.96 -10.68
C ASN A 124 4.57 -4.73 -10.10
N LYS A 125 5.41 -4.11 -10.92
CA LYS A 125 6.07 -2.84 -10.65
C LYS A 125 5.07 -1.69 -10.72
N ARG A 126 5.27 -0.65 -9.88
CA ARG A 126 4.39 0.52 -9.84
C ARG A 126 5.13 1.84 -10.02
N ILE A 127 6.32 1.98 -9.44
CA ILE A 127 7.01 3.27 -9.35
C ILE A 127 7.41 3.84 -10.72
N THR A 128 7.78 3.00 -11.67
CA THR A 128 8.17 3.42 -13.03
C THR A 128 6.97 3.80 -13.90
N GLY A 129 5.78 3.31 -13.56
CA GLY A 129 4.55 3.53 -14.28
C GLY A 129 3.80 4.82 -13.91
N THR A 130 2.51 4.82 -14.25
CA THR A 130 1.58 5.94 -14.03
C THR A 130 1.38 6.33 -12.56
N TRP A 131 1.93 5.57 -11.62
CA TRP A 131 1.80 5.83 -10.19
C TRP A 131 2.79 6.88 -9.68
N VAL A 132 4.01 6.94 -10.23
CA VAL A 132 5.05 7.92 -9.82
C VAL A 132 5.72 8.54 -11.03
N ASN A 133 6.37 7.72 -11.86
CA ASN A 133 7.27 8.26 -12.90
C ASN A 133 6.57 8.57 -14.23
N GLY A 134 5.28 8.29 -14.34
CA GLY A 134 4.44 8.65 -15.49
C GLY A 134 4.62 7.77 -16.73
N GLY A 135 5.42 6.72 -16.67
CA GLY A 135 5.58 5.73 -17.74
C GLY A 135 4.40 4.76 -17.84
N PRO A 136 4.41 3.84 -18.79
CA PRO A 136 3.43 2.77 -18.85
C PRO A 136 3.57 1.82 -17.65
N SER A 137 2.43 1.23 -17.21
CA SER A 137 2.42 0.25 -16.12
C SER A 137 2.80 -1.13 -16.66
N ILE A 138 4.10 -1.38 -16.80
CA ILE A 138 4.69 -2.63 -17.33
C ILE A 138 5.81 -3.13 -16.42
N ASN A 139 6.12 -4.43 -16.54
CA ASN A 139 7.20 -5.05 -15.76
C ASN A 139 8.53 -5.09 -16.50
N ASP A 140 8.51 -5.06 -17.83
CA ASP A 140 9.70 -5.15 -18.68
C ASP A 140 10.13 -3.77 -19.20
N LEU A 141 11.20 -3.23 -18.62
CA LEU A 141 11.67 -1.87 -18.84
C LEU A 141 12.73 -1.86 -19.95
N VAL A 142 12.33 -1.78 -21.22
CA VAL A 142 13.21 -1.89 -22.39
C VAL A 142 13.30 -0.59 -23.19
N LEU A 143 12.14 -0.01 -23.55
CA LEU A 143 12.06 1.13 -24.47
C LEU A 143 12.25 2.47 -23.74
N ALA A 144 12.65 3.51 -24.44
CA ALA A 144 12.85 4.84 -23.88
C ALA A 144 11.60 5.38 -23.15
N GLU A 145 10.41 5.18 -23.74
CA GLU A 145 9.12 5.58 -23.13
C GLU A 145 8.80 4.88 -21.82
N HIS A 146 9.41 3.71 -21.54
CA HIS A 146 9.24 3.01 -20.28
C HIS A 146 9.88 3.76 -19.09
N ALA A 147 10.76 4.70 -19.37
CA ALA A 147 11.34 5.60 -18.36
C ALA A 147 10.37 6.70 -17.88
N GLY A 148 9.22 6.88 -18.54
CA GLY A 148 8.26 7.92 -18.22
C GLY A 148 8.88 9.32 -18.25
N THR A 149 8.79 10.07 -17.16
CA THR A 149 9.43 11.40 -17.04
C THR A 149 10.96 11.34 -16.93
N GLY A 150 11.51 10.16 -16.63
CA GLY A 150 12.93 9.99 -16.37
C GLY A 150 13.42 10.57 -15.02
N TRP A 151 12.54 11.12 -14.21
CA TRP A 151 12.90 11.81 -12.96
C TRP A 151 13.71 10.92 -12.00
N LEU A 152 13.23 9.70 -11.70
CA LEU A 152 13.95 8.78 -10.81
C LEU A 152 15.39 8.54 -11.23
N MET A 153 15.62 8.40 -12.54
CA MET A 153 16.93 8.14 -13.11
C MET A 153 17.80 9.41 -13.14
N ARG A 154 17.22 10.58 -13.43
CA ARG A 154 17.96 11.85 -13.36
C ARG A 154 18.40 12.20 -11.94
N GLU A 155 17.61 11.81 -10.94
CA GLU A 155 17.99 11.96 -9.51
C GLU A 155 18.97 10.87 -9.03
N GLY A 156 19.31 9.90 -9.87
CA GLY A 156 20.33 8.90 -9.58
C GLY A 156 19.89 7.77 -8.63
N TYR A 157 18.60 7.55 -8.45
CA TYR A 157 18.11 6.48 -7.58
C TYR A 157 18.37 5.09 -8.16
N THR A 158 18.73 4.14 -7.28
CA THR A 158 18.63 2.72 -7.55
C THR A 158 17.27 2.23 -7.12
N VAL A 159 16.51 1.63 -8.05
CA VAL A 159 15.18 1.06 -7.75
C VAL A 159 15.30 -0.44 -7.62
N VAL A 160 14.76 -0.98 -6.55
CA VAL A 160 14.79 -2.41 -6.23
C VAL A 160 13.38 -2.95 -6.10
N TRP A 161 13.15 -4.17 -6.56
CA TRP A 161 11.95 -4.96 -6.35
C TRP A 161 12.32 -6.29 -5.75
N VAL A 162 11.68 -6.66 -4.64
CA VAL A 162 11.86 -7.96 -3.96
C VAL A 162 10.51 -8.63 -3.86
N ALA A 163 10.42 -9.88 -4.26
CA ALA A 163 9.20 -10.65 -4.14
C ALA A 163 8.85 -10.91 -2.66
N TRP A 164 7.59 -10.72 -2.33
CA TRP A 164 7.05 -10.96 -0.99
C TRP A 164 5.75 -11.81 -1.02
N GLU A 165 5.21 -12.02 -2.20
CA GLU A 165 3.87 -12.59 -2.40
C GLU A 165 3.98 -13.95 -3.09
N ALA A 166 3.93 -15.04 -2.32
CA ALA A 166 4.00 -16.40 -2.84
C ALA A 166 2.68 -16.85 -3.51
N LEU A 167 1.58 -16.11 -3.33
CA LEU A 167 0.29 -16.37 -4.01
C LEU A 167 0.14 -15.59 -5.33
N ALA A 168 1.13 -14.78 -5.72
CA ALA A 168 1.11 -14.09 -6.99
C ALA A 168 1.26 -15.09 -8.15
N ALA A 169 0.37 -14.99 -9.14
CA ALA A 169 0.47 -15.85 -10.34
C ALA A 169 1.72 -15.48 -11.15
N PRO A 170 2.53 -16.46 -11.55
CA PRO A 170 3.72 -16.21 -12.38
C PRO A 170 3.35 -15.75 -13.79
N GLY A 171 4.34 -15.26 -14.56
CA GLY A 171 4.19 -14.83 -15.95
C GLY A 171 4.03 -13.32 -16.11
N GLY A 172 4.18 -12.83 -17.36
CA GLY A 172 4.10 -11.39 -17.66
C GLY A 172 5.18 -10.55 -16.99
N GLY A 173 6.36 -11.12 -16.69
CA GLY A 173 7.47 -10.44 -16.01
C GLY A 173 7.19 -10.13 -14.54
N ARG A 174 6.22 -10.80 -13.92
CA ARG A 174 5.91 -10.65 -12.50
C ARG A 174 7.04 -11.20 -11.63
N ILE A 175 7.20 -10.56 -10.49
CA ILE A 175 8.19 -10.86 -9.45
C ILE A 175 7.48 -11.71 -8.40
N VAL A 176 7.90 -12.97 -8.24
CA VAL A 176 7.21 -13.99 -7.43
C VAL A 176 8.14 -14.61 -6.40
N ALA A 177 7.56 -15.09 -5.31
CA ALA A 177 8.29 -15.75 -4.23
C ALA A 177 7.90 -17.23 -4.12
N ASP A 178 8.84 -18.05 -3.68
CA ASP A 178 8.65 -19.46 -3.33
C ASP A 178 8.91 -19.63 -1.82
N PHE A 179 7.81 -19.83 -1.09
CA PHE A 179 7.84 -20.00 0.36
C PHE A 179 7.33 -21.38 0.77
N PRO A 180 7.89 -21.96 1.84
CA PRO A 180 7.54 -23.29 2.27
C PRO A 180 6.11 -23.39 2.80
N VAL A 181 5.57 -24.60 2.70
CA VAL A 181 4.29 -24.99 3.29
C VAL A 181 4.53 -25.53 4.70
N ALA A 182 3.79 -24.99 5.67
CA ALA A 182 3.83 -25.48 7.03
C ALA A 182 3.10 -26.82 7.19
N LYS A 183 3.62 -27.70 8.07
CA LYS A 183 3.09 -29.04 8.35
C LYS A 183 2.90 -29.25 9.85
N GLN A 184 2.07 -30.22 10.21
CA GLN A 184 2.00 -30.73 11.59
C GLN A 184 3.29 -31.47 11.96
N ALA A 185 3.54 -31.64 13.25
CA ALA A 185 4.56 -32.55 13.71
C ALA A 185 4.28 -33.96 13.12
N GLY A 186 5.29 -34.54 12.44
CA GLY A 186 5.13 -35.79 11.70
C GLY A 186 4.73 -35.66 10.24
N GLY A 187 4.66 -34.41 9.68
CA GLY A 187 4.55 -34.13 8.24
C GLY A 187 3.12 -34.16 7.68
N SER A 188 2.09 -34.40 8.51
CA SER A 188 0.70 -34.33 8.03
C SER A 188 0.26 -32.88 7.74
N PRO A 189 -0.72 -32.66 6.84
CA PRO A 189 -1.22 -31.34 6.53
C PRO A 189 -1.77 -30.59 7.75
N ILE A 190 -1.54 -29.28 7.83
CA ILE A 190 -2.30 -28.39 8.69
C ILE A 190 -3.61 -28.07 7.96
N THR A 191 -4.73 -28.11 8.67
CA THR A 191 -6.05 -27.81 8.12
C THR A 191 -6.77 -26.78 8.96
N ALA A 192 -7.56 -25.90 8.32
CA ALA A 192 -8.47 -24.98 9.01
C ALA A 192 -9.67 -24.65 8.12
N LEU A 193 -10.80 -24.27 8.75
CA LEU A 193 -11.90 -23.65 8.01
C LEU A 193 -11.44 -22.29 7.48
N THR A 194 -11.60 -22.08 6.18
CA THR A 194 -11.15 -20.88 5.48
C THR A 194 -12.30 -20.32 4.65
N PRO A 195 -12.65 -19.03 4.81
CA PRO A 195 -13.61 -18.35 3.95
C PRO A 195 -12.92 -17.85 2.68
N GLN A 196 -13.67 -17.85 1.59
CA GLN A 196 -13.27 -17.14 0.38
C GLN A 196 -14.51 -16.54 -0.29
N GLU A 197 -14.42 -15.26 -0.66
CA GLU A 197 -15.49 -14.53 -1.32
C GLU A 197 -15.23 -14.46 -2.83
N PHE A 198 -16.29 -14.60 -3.64
CA PHE A 198 -16.25 -14.49 -5.08
C PHE A 198 -17.33 -13.52 -5.57
N ILE A 199 -16.96 -12.64 -6.50
CA ILE A 199 -17.88 -11.85 -7.32
C ILE A 199 -17.52 -12.14 -8.77
N PHE A 200 -18.36 -12.84 -9.51
CA PHE A 200 -18.01 -13.32 -10.84
C PHE A 200 -17.96 -12.18 -11.88
N GLY A 201 -18.78 -11.14 -11.71
CA GLY A 201 -18.75 -9.98 -12.60
C GLY A 201 -19.44 -10.20 -13.96
N ASP A 202 -20.04 -11.37 -14.17
CA ASP A 202 -20.81 -11.77 -15.34
C ASP A 202 -22.03 -12.61 -14.92
N LEU A 203 -22.78 -13.15 -15.89
CA LEU A 203 -23.92 -14.05 -15.68
C LEU A 203 -23.69 -15.46 -16.20
N GLU A 204 -22.45 -15.83 -16.54
CA GLU A 204 -22.12 -17.19 -16.97
C GLU A 204 -22.49 -18.22 -15.88
N SER A 205 -23.12 -19.32 -16.31
CA SER A 205 -23.51 -20.43 -15.41
C SER A 205 -23.43 -21.75 -16.17
N PRO A 206 -22.66 -22.74 -15.70
CA PRO A 206 -21.91 -22.72 -14.44
C PRO A 206 -20.64 -21.85 -14.50
N ALA A 207 -20.35 -21.15 -13.40
CA ALA A 207 -19.12 -20.38 -13.21
C ALA A 207 -18.08 -21.21 -12.43
N THR A 208 -16.79 -20.97 -12.68
CA THR A 208 -15.70 -21.62 -11.96
C THR A 208 -15.00 -20.62 -11.04
N ALA A 209 -14.73 -21.01 -9.80
CA ALA A 209 -13.97 -20.22 -8.85
C ALA A 209 -12.74 -20.98 -8.38
N THR A 210 -11.57 -20.29 -8.31
CA THR A 210 -10.30 -20.85 -7.86
C THR A 210 -10.11 -20.59 -6.38
N LEU A 211 -9.72 -21.63 -5.64
CA LEU A 211 -9.44 -21.56 -4.21
C LEU A 211 -7.99 -21.11 -3.96
N SER A 212 -7.80 -20.23 -3.00
CA SER A 212 -6.47 -19.75 -2.59
C SER A 212 -5.62 -20.85 -1.99
N TYR A 213 -6.24 -21.79 -1.28
CA TYR A 213 -5.62 -22.97 -0.71
C TYR A 213 -6.34 -24.24 -1.15
N PRO A 214 -5.63 -25.39 -1.26
CA PRO A 214 -6.28 -26.65 -1.60
C PRO A 214 -7.30 -27.05 -0.54
N ALA A 215 -8.43 -27.59 -0.96
CA ALA A 215 -9.39 -28.21 -0.05
C ALA A 215 -8.78 -29.48 0.59
N ALA A 216 -8.94 -29.62 1.89
CA ALA A 216 -8.49 -30.80 2.63
C ALA A 216 -9.35 -32.04 2.35
N SER A 217 -10.58 -31.83 1.89
CA SER A 217 -11.55 -32.88 1.53
C SER A 217 -12.42 -32.38 0.38
N LEU A 218 -12.79 -33.28 -0.52
CA LEU A 218 -13.77 -33.02 -1.58
C LEU A 218 -15.21 -33.42 -1.17
N ASP A 219 -15.40 -33.80 0.10
CA ASP A 219 -16.73 -34.02 0.65
C ASP A 219 -17.47 -32.69 0.83
N ARG A 220 -18.50 -32.50 0.02
CA ARG A 220 -19.33 -31.29 0.01
C ARG A 220 -20.02 -31.00 1.35
N SER A 221 -20.26 -32.04 2.17
CA SER A 221 -20.88 -31.89 3.49
C SER A 221 -20.01 -31.11 4.48
N MET A 222 -18.69 -31.04 4.23
CA MET A 222 -17.72 -30.30 5.04
C MET A 222 -17.55 -28.84 4.63
N ALA A 223 -18.23 -28.40 3.55
CA ALA A 223 -18.15 -27.04 3.03
C ALA A 223 -19.53 -26.46 2.82
N ARG A 224 -19.61 -25.14 2.77
CA ARG A 224 -20.84 -24.42 2.47
C ARG A 224 -20.58 -23.28 1.49
N LEU A 225 -21.52 -23.08 0.57
CA LEU A 225 -21.57 -21.93 -0.33
C LEU A 225 -22.85 -21.15 -0.06
N THR A 226 -22.71 -19.85 0.07
CA THR A 226 -23.86 -18.92 0.17
C THR A 226 -23.75 -17.82 -0.88
N VAL A 227 -24.90 -17.18 -1.17
CA VAL A 227 -24.99 -16.02 -2.06
C VAL A 227 -25.88 -14.94 -1.44
N ARG A 228 -25.55 -13.68 -1.68
CA ARG A 228 -26.37 -12.50 -1.36
C ARG A 228 -26.15 -11.43 -2.43
N GLN A 229 -27.13 -10.54 -2.65
CA GLN A 229 -27.01 -9.48 -3.65
C GLN A 229 -26.19 -8.31 -3.09
N TYR A 230 -26.45 -7.91 -1.84
CA TYR A 230 -25.77 -6.84 -1.15
C TYR A 230 -25.16 -7.33 0.16
N GLN A 231 -24.17 -6.61 0.66
CA GLN A 231 -23.47 -6.93 1.92
C GLN A 231 -24.42 -7.04 3.12
N THR A 232 -25.50 -6.25 3.12
CA THR A 232 -26.48 -6.23 4.21
C THR A 232 -27.57 -7.29 4.08
N ASP A 233 -27.66 -7.98 2.94
CA ASP A 233 -28.68 -9.01 2.73
C ASP A 233 -28.35 -10.28 3.52
N PRO A 234 -29.35 -11.03 3.97
CA PRO A 234 -29.12 -12.34 4.56
C PRO A 234 -28.55 -13.31 3.52
N PRO A 235 -27.45 -14.02 3.84
CA PRO A 235 -26.87 -14.99 2.91
C PRO A 235 -27.83 -16.16 2.70
N GLN A 236 -28.02 -16.58 1.45
CA GLN A 236 -28.84 -17.70 1.04
C GLN A 236 -27.97 -18.90 0.66
N PRO A 237 -28.31 -20.14 1.05
CA PRO A 237 -27.52 -21.31 0.70
C PRO A 237 -27.57 -21.62 -0.79
N VAL A 238 -26.43 -21.97 -1.38
CA VAL A 238 -26.29 -22.46 -2.75
C VAL A 238 -25.93 -23.94 -2.70
N ASN A 239 -26.84 -24.80 -3.19
CA ASN A 239 -26.63 -26.26 -3.18
C ASN A 239 -26.12 -26.80 -4.53
N SER A 240 -26.22 -26.04 -5.59
CA SER A 240 -25.81 -26.43 -6.95
C SER A 240 -24.37 -26.03 -7.24
N TRP A 241 -23.43 -26.70 -6.55
CA TRP A 241 -22.00 -26.54 -6.79
C TRP A 241 -21.28 -27.89 -6.60
N GLU A 242 -20.08 -28.02 -7.14
CA GLU A 242 -19.24 -29.20 -7.02
C GLU A 242 -17.75 -28.83 -6.95
N TYR A 243 -16.92 -29.67 -6.35
CA TYR A 243 -15.48 -29.58 -6.53
C TYR A 243 -15.13 -30.08 -7.94
N VAL A 244 -14.36 -29.31 -8.70
CA VAL A 244 -13.72 -29.74 -9.95
C VAL A 244 -12.45 -30.53 -9.58
N ASP A 245 -11.69 -29.99 -8.64
CA ASP A 245 -10.53 -30.59 -7.99
C ASP A 245 -10.34 -29.96 -6.60
N ASP A 246 -9.19 -30.16 -5.97
CA ASP A 246 -8.93 -29.58 -4.64
C ASP A 246 -8.64 -28.07 -4.66
N ARG A 247 -8.55 -27.43 -5.85
CA ARG A 247 -8.29 -26.01 -6.04
C ARG A 247 -9.39 -25.25 -6.77
N GLN A 248 -10.41 -25.94 -7.24
CA GLN A 248 -11.49 -25.29 -8.00
C GLN A 248 -12.86 -25.85 -7.61
N ILE A 249 -13.83 -24.95 -7.57
CA ILE A 249 -15.24 -25.29 -7.51
C ILE A 249 -15.97 -24.78 -8.76
N ARG A 250 -17.01 -25.51 -9.18
CA ARG A 250 -17.95 -25.10 -10.20
C ARG A 250 -19.29 -24.81 -9.56
N VAL A 251 -19.88 -23.67 -9.89
CA VAL A 251 -21.11 -23.15 -9.27
C VAL A 251 -22.17 -22.97 -10.34
N THR A 252 -23.29 -23.70 -10.25
CA THR A 252 -24.49 -23.35 -11.00
C THR A 252 -25.20 -22.23 -10.26
N ARG A 253 -25.21 -21.05 -10.86
CA ARG A 253 -25.66 -19.81 -10.20
C ARG A 253 -27.19 -19.83 -10.07
N PRO A 254 -27.76 -19.55 -8.88
CA PRO A 254 -29.20 -19.47 -8.70
C PRO A 254 -29.75 -18.23 -9.44
N SER A 255 -31.02 -18.33 -9.89
CA SER A 255 -31.73 -17.19 -10.45
C SER A 255 -32.04 -16.12 -9.40
N GLY A 256 -32.23 -14.87 -9.85
CA GLY A 256 -32.61 -13.76 -8.99
C GLY A 256 -31.42 -12.95 -8.44
N PHE A 257 -30.19 -13.30 -8.84
CA PHE A 257 -28.97 -12.57 -8.52
C PHE A 257 -28.31 -12.05 -9.80
N ASP A 258 -27.76 -10.82 -9.73
CA ASP A 258 -27.07 -10.22 -10.87
C ASP A 258 -25.54 -10.50 -10.82
N ALA A 259 -24.78 -9.91 -11.77
CA ALA A 259 -23.35 -10.11 -11.90
C ALA A 259 -22.54 -9.57 -10.70
N GLY A 260 -23.11 -8.68 -9.90
CA GLY A 260 -22.49 -8.13 -8.69
C GLY A 260 -22.77 -8.94 -7.41
N ALA A 261 -23.45 -10.08 -7.49
CA ALA A 261 -23.79 -10.88 -6.32
C ALA A 261 -22.52 -11.43 -5.63
N ILE A 262 -22.58 -11.47 -4.31
CA ILE A 262 -21.48 -11.89 -3.42
C ILE A 262 -21.68 -13.37 -3.07
N TYR A 263 -20.73 -14.20 -3.46
CA TYR A 263 -20.66 -15.62 -3.09
C TYR A 263 -19.60 -15.82 -2.01
N GLU A 264 -19.96 -16.46 -0.90
CA GLU A 264 -19.03 -16.84 0.18
C GLU A 264 -18.93 -18.36 0.28
N PHE A 265 -17.73 -18.88 0.09
CA PHE A 265 -17.40 -20.30 0.22
C PHE A 265 -16.55 -20.53 1.45
N VAL A 266 -17.03 -21.40 2.34
CA VAL A 266 -16.32 -21.78 3.55
C VAL A 266 -16.02 -23.26 3.48
N TYR A 267 -14.75 -23.62 3.55
CA TYR A 267 -14.28 -24.98 3.36
C TYR A 267 -13.08 -25.31 4.24
N PRO A 268 -12.84 -26.58 4.57
CA PRO A 268 -11.60 -27.01 5.21
C PRO A 268 -10.46 -26.92 4.21
N ALA A 269 -9.59 -25.92 4.35
CA ALA A 269 -8.37 -25.77 3.56
C ALA A 269 -7.22 -26.55 4.19
N LYS A 270 -6.20 -26.90 3.40
CA LYS A 270 -4.97 -27.56 3.84
C LYS A 270 -3.73 -26.83 3.32
N ASP A 271 -2.56 -27.18 3.89
CA ASP A 271 -1.25 -26.78 3.39
C ASP A 271 -1.02 -25.25 3.35
N PRO A 272 -1.10 -24.55 4.51
CA PRO A 272 -0.87 -23.11 4.57
C PRO A 272 0.59 -22.78 4.20
N ILE A 273 0.77 -21.87 3.25
CA ILE A 273 2.07 -21.28 2.92
C ILE A 273 2.46 -20.32 4.04
N VAL A 274 3.74 -20.25 4.39
CA VAL A 274 4.28 -19.35 5.41
C VAL A 274 4.47 -17.96 4.80
N LEU A 275 3.37 -17.25 4.53
CA LEU A 275 3.39 -15.97 3.80
C LEU A 275 4.14 -14.84 4.53
N GLY A 276 4.21 -14.89 5.87
CA GLY A 276 4.94 -13.91 6.68
C GLY A 276 6.44 -13.85 6.39
N ILE A 277 7.02 -14.88 5.74
CA ILE A 277 8.40 -14.86 5.22
C ILE A 277 8.61 -13.68 4.28
N GLY A 278 7.58 -13.22 3.57
CA GLY A 278 7.68 -12.05 2.69
C GLY A 278 8.18 -10.78 3.38
N LEU A 279 7.85 -10.58 4.66
CA LEU A 279 8.36 -9.44 5.45
C LEU A 279 9.86 -9.60 5.74
N ALA A 280 10.28 -10.80 6.10
CA ALA A 280 11.70 -11.11 6.33
C ALA A 280 12.52 -11.04 5.03
N ALA A 281 11.98 -11.54 3.91
CA ALA A 281 12.63 -11.48 2.59
C ALA A 281 12.94 -10.04 2.16
N ILE A 282 11.96 -9.12 2.33
CA ILE A 282 12.17 -7.67 2.09
C ILE A 282 13.29 -7.14 2.98
N SER A 283 13.19 -7.37 4.29
CA SER A 283 14.13 -6.85 5.27
C SER A 283 15.56 -7.34 4.99
N ASN A 284 15.73 -8.65 4.82
CA ASN A 284 17.03 -9.28 4.66
C ASN A 284 17.68 -8.92 3.31
N ALA A 285 16.89 -8.84 2.22
CA ALA A 285 17.40 -8.43 0.91
C ALA A 285 17.92 -6.98 0.93
N VAL A 286 17.15 -6.05 1.50
CA VAL A 286 17.58 -4.64 1.57
C VAL A 286 18.77 -4.48 2.52
N SER A 287 18.79 -5.17 3.65
CA SER A 287 19.94 -5.17 4.58
C SER A 287 21.21 -5.68 3.89
N LYS A 288 21.13 -6.79 3.13
CA LYS A 288 22.27 -7.30 2.35
C LYS A 288 22.75 -6.30 1.31
N LEU A 289 21.83 -5.70 0.54
CA LEU A 289 22.20 -4.69 -0.47
C LEU A 289 22.86 -3.44 0.12
N ARG A 290 22.53 -3.08 1.37
CA ARG A 290 23.09 -1.90 2.06
C ARG A 290 24.44 -2.17 2.74
N HIS A 291 24.60 -3.35 3.33
CA HIS A 291 25.65 -3.57 4.33
C HIS A 291 26.64 -4.67 3.99
N ASP A 292 26.31 -5.55 3.05
CA ASP A 292 27.22 -6.63 2.64
C ASP A 292 28.19 -6.15 1.56
N GLU A 293 29.47 -6.43 1.76
CA GLU A 293 30.54 -6.12 0.80
C GLU A 293 30.93 -7.35 -0.05
N GLY A 294 30.19 -8.45 0.09
CA GLY A 294 30.41 -9.69 -0.67
C GLY A 294 30.27 -9.50 -2.18
N ALA A 295 30.97 -10.33 -2.94
CA ALA A 295 31.01 -10.24 -4.41
C ALA A 295 29.66 -10.53 -5.09
N ASP A 296 28.72 -11.15 -4.39
CA ASP A 296 27.34 -11.40 -4.86
C ASP A 296 26.39 -10.21 -4.61
N ASN A 297 26.83 -9.16 -3.91
CA ASN A 297 26.07 -7.92 -3.77
C ASN A 297 26.39 -6.95 -4.92
N PRO A 298 25.47 -6.74 -5.88
CA PRO A 298 25.70 -5.85 -7.01
C PRO A 298 25.72 -4.35 -6.64
N LEU A 299 25.47 -4.01 -5.37
CA LEU A 299 25.46 -2.64 -4.84
C LEU A 299 26.49 -2.44 -3.71
N ALA A 300 27.44 -3.38 -3.53
CA ALA A 300 28.42 -3.34 -2.44
C ALA A 300 29.11 -1.98 -2.33
N GLY A 301 29.08 -1.38 -1.13
CA GLY A 301 29.69 -0.08 -0.83
C GLY A 301 29.07 1.15 -1.50
N ALA A 302 27.95 0.98 -2.26
CA ALA A 302 27.34 2.06 -3.03
C ALA A 302 26.08 2.69 -2.39
N ILE A 303 25.60 2.17 -1.26
CA ILE A 303 24.30 2.57 -0.68
C ILE A 303 24.48 3.09 0.74
N ASP A 304 24.02 4.32 0.97
CA ASP A 304 24.02 4.96 2.29
C ASP A 304 22.63 4.94 2.94
N ARG A 305 21.55 5.02 2.14
CA ARG A 305 20.18 5.13 2.64
C ARG A 305 19.19 4.33 1.81
N ALA A 306 18.07 3.95 2.43
CA ALA A 306 17.03 3.18 1.77
C ALA A 306 15.65 3.73 2.10
N PHE A 307 14.81 3.78 1.06
CA PHE A 307 13.40 4.13 1.12
C PHE A 307 12.54 2.98 0.64
N ALA A 308 11.28 2.92 1.10
CA ALA A 308 10.30 2.02 0.53
C ALA A 308 9.00 2.76 0.18
N ILE A 309 8.41 2.39 -0.94
CA ILE A 309 7.09 2.83 -1.36
C ILE A 309 6.24 1.62 -1.70
N GLY A 310 4.98 1.65 -1.32
CA GLY A 310 4.03 0.59 -1.65
C GLY A 310 2.64 1.16 -1.89
N PHE A 311 1.96 0.66 -2.92
CA PHE A 311 0.64 1.14 -3.34
C PHE A 311 -0.44 0.11 -3.03
N SER A 312 -1.55 0.53 -2.41
CA SER A 312 -2.70 -0.33 -2.14
C SER A 312 -2.30 -1.54 -1.26
N GLN A 313 -2.40 -2.76 -1.78
CA GLN A 313 -1.96 -3.98 -1.10
C GLN A 313 -0.50 -3.88 -0.63
N SER A 314 0.40 -3.40 -1.47
CA SER A 314 1.82 -3.22 -1.14
C SER A 314 2.04 -2.13 -0.08
N GLY A 315 1.21 -1.08 -0.08
CA GLY A 315 1.20 -0.08 1.00
C GLY A 315 0.77 -0.69 2.34
N ARG A 316 -0.21 -1.59 2.32
CA ARG A 316 -0.64 -2.33 3.52
C ARG A 316 0.45 -3.26 4.04
N VAL A 317 1.19 -3.95 3.14
CA VAL A 317 2.39 -4.73 3.50
C VAL A 317 3.43 -3.85 4.18
N LEU A 318 3.67 -2.64 3.66
CA LEU A 318 4.64 -1.72 4.25
C LEU A 318 4.22 -1.27 5.65
N ARG A 319 2.92 -1.10 5.92
CA ARG A 319 2.42 -0.87 7.28
C ARG A 319 2.63 -2.07 8.19
N ASP A 320 2.36 -3.30 7.70
CA ASP A 320 2.63 -4.52 8.46
C ASP A 320 4.13 -4.72 8.70
N PHE A 321 4.98 -4.45 7.72
CA PHE A 321 6.43 -4.52 7.82
C PHE A 321 6.96 -3.70 9.02
N VAL A 322 6.47 -2.46 9.14
CA VAL A 322 6.82 -1.59 10.28
C VAL A 322 6.18 -2.09 11.57
N HIS A 323 4.89 -2.47 11.54
CA HIS A 323 4.14 -2.94 12.71
C HIS A 323 4.73 -4.22 13.28
N GLU A 324 5.09 -5.19 12.44
CA GLU A 324 5.67 -6.47 12.88
C GLU A 324 7.16 -6.37 13.26
N GLY A 325 7.79 -5.18 13.10
CA GLY A 325 9.14 -4.89 13.57
C GLY A 325 10.25 -5.23 12.57
N PHE A 326 9.92 -5.52 11.30
CA PHE A 326 10.88 -5.91 10.28
C PHE A 326 11.72 -4.72 9.75
N ASN A 327 11.47 -3.48 10.22
CA ASN A 327 12.37 -2.36 9.96
C ASN A 327 13.66 -2.40 10.81
N ALA A 328 13.78 -3.37 11.71
CA ALA A 328 15.04 -3.82 12.26
C ALA A 328 15.49 -5.08 11.53
N ASP A 329 16.72 -5.13 11.02
CA ASP A 329 17.30 -6.37 10.52
C ASP A 329 17.72 -7.31 11.69
N GLU A 330 18.33 -8.43 11.41
CA GLU A 330 18.72 -9.40 12.44
C GLU A 330 19.84 -8.91 13.36
N ASP A 331 20.63 -7.94 12.89
CA ASP A 331 21.65 -7.25 13.69
C ASP A 331 21.09 -6.01 14.43
N GLY A 332 19.78 -5.74 14.32
CA GLY A 332 19.13 -4.58 14.92
C GLY A 332 19.34 -3.27 14.16
N ARG A 333 19.92 -3.29 12.94
CA ARG A 333 20.13 -2.10 12.11
C ARG A 333 18.83 -1.70 11.43
N ILE A 334 18.69 -0.40 11.16
CA ILE A 334 17.51 0.13 10.43
C ILE A 334 17.55 -0.32 8.96
N VAL A 335 16.44 -0.87 8.46
CA VAL A 335 16.31 -1.32 7.06
C VAL A 335 15.94 -0.16 6.16
N PHE A 336 14.86 0.56 6.46
CA PHE A 336 14.43 1.75 5.73
C PHE A 336 14.51 2.98 6.61
N ASP A 337 15.18 4.02 6.10
CA ASP A 337 15.25 5.34 6.73
C ASP A 337 13.93 6.10 6.52
N GLY A 338 13.23 5.83 5.41
CA GLY A 338 11.95 6.44 5.08
C GLY A 338 10.99 5.49 4.36
N VAL A 339 9.69 5.61 4.62
CA VAL A 339 8.64 4.77 4.01
C VAL A 339 7.44 5.59 3.57
N ILE A 340 6.81 5.18 2.46
CA ILE A 340 5.61 5.80 1.91
C ILE A 340 4.54 4.72 1.66
N PRO A 341 3.75 4.33 2.66
CA PRO A 341 2.54 3.52 2.45
C PRO A 341 1.45 4.37 1.79
N VAL A 342 1.00 3.93 0.60
CA VAL A 342 0.07 4.68 -0.25
C VAL A 342 -1.23 3.93 -0.42
N LEU A 343 -2.37 4.63 -0.32
CA LEU A 343 -3.72 4.11 -0.58
C LEU A 343 -4.09 2.91 0.29
N THR A 344 -3.78 3.01 1.57
CA THR A 344 -3.99 1.92 2.53
C THR A 344 -5.25 2.10 3.36
N GLY A 345 -5.69 3.33 3.56
CA GLY A 345 -6.62 3.67 4.62
C GLY A 345 -6.05 3.25 5.97
N SER A 346 -6.90 2.80 6.87
CA SER A 346 -6.47 2.28 8.18
C SER A 346 -6.00 0.82 8.13
N ARG A 347 -6.05 0.17 6.98
CA ARG A 347 -5.92 -1.29 6.82
C ARG A 347 -4.47 -1.77 6.85
N ARG A 348 -4.32 -3.05 7.16
CA ARG A 348 -3.11 -3.88 7.05
C ARG A 348 -3.38 -5.08 6.15
N THR A 349 -2.41 -5.97 5.95
CA THR A 349 -2.58 -7.21 5.20
C THR A 349 -2.99 -8.39 6.09
N ASN A 350 -3.15 -9.56 5.47
CA ASN A 350 -3.41 -10.84 6.15
C ASN A 350 -2.28 -11.85 5.92
N ILE A 351 -1.06 -11.40 5.60
CA ILE A 351 0.01 -12.32 5.20
C ILE A 351 0.66 -13.02 6.40
N ASN A 352 0.69 -12.40 7.56
CA ASN A 352 1.28 -13.02 8.74
C ASN A 352 0.24 -13.75 9.61
N LEU A 353 -0.58 -14.58 8.96
CA LEU A 353 -1.62 -15.41 9.57
C LEU A 353 -1.62 -16.79 8.92
N PRO A 354 -2.02 -17.85 9.66
CA PRO A 354 -2.32 -19.15 9.05
C PRO A 354 -3.43 -19.00 8.00
N PHE A 355 -3.24 -19.55 6.81
CA PHE A 355 -4.16 -19.40 5.68
C PHE A 355 -4.45 -17.93 5.30
N GLY A 356 -3.45 -17.06 5.44
CA GLY A 356 -3.55 -15.67 4.98
C GLY A 356 -3.80 -15.59 3.48
N ILE A 357 -4.51 -14.56 3.03
CA ILE A 357 -4.84 -14.32 1.61
C ILE A 357 -4.33 -12.93 1.23
N THR A 358 -3.36 -12.88 0.33
CA THR A 358 -2.73 -11.60 -0.07
C THR A 358 -3.67 -10.69 -0.84
N GLY A 359 -4.59 -11.27 -1.62
CA GLY A 359 -5.58 -10.55 -2.42
C GLY A 359 -6.78 -10.03 -1.65
N ASP A 360 -6.92 -10.41 -0.39
CA ASP A 360 -8.09 -10.06 0.41
C ASP A 360 -8.03 -8.60 0.86
N TYR A 361 -9.08 -7.86 0.59
CA TYR A 361 -9.18 -6.45 0.98
C TYR A 361 -10.64 -5.99 1.02
N SER A 362 -10.94 -5.20 2.04
CA SER A 362 -12.28 -4.69 2.28
C SER A 362 -12.58 -3.53 1.35
N ARG A 363 -13.52 -3.73 0.42
CA ARG A 363 -14.19 -2.72 -0.38
C ARG A 363 -15.65 -2.63 0.07
N GLN A 364 -16.34 -1.53 -0.24
CA GLN A 364 -17.70 -1.32 0.26
C GLN A 364 -18.68 -2.47 -0.05
N HIS A 365 -18.49 -3.13 -1.20
CA HIS A 365 -19.35 -4.23 -1.64
C HIS A 365 -18.74 -5.62 -1.42
N GLU A 366 -17.48 -5.70 -1.01
CA GLU A 366 -16.68 -6.94 -0.97
C GLU A 366 -15.90 -7.06 0.34
N THR A 367 -15.74 -8.29 0.82
CA THR A 367 -14.84 -8.73 1.89
C THR A 367 -14.78 -7.79 3.11
N HIS A 368 -15.84 -7.82 3.93
CA HIS A 368 -15.97 -6.94 5.10
C HIS A 368 -15.39 -7.52 6.40
N THR A 369 -14.89 -8.74 6.39
CA THR A 369 -14.51 -9.50 7.59
C THR A 369 -13.04 -9.86 7.63
N THR A 370 -12.17 -9.08 6.97
CA THR A 370 -10.73 -9.35 6.95
C THR A 370 -10.05 -8.98 8.27
N PRO A 371 -9.19 -9.86 8.83
CA PRO A 371 -8.42 -9.54 10.05
C PRO A 371 -7.50 -8.33 9.92
N GLY A 372 -7.04 -8.02 8.70
CA GLY A 372 -6.18 -6.86 8.41
C GLY A 372 -6.85 -5.52 8.62
N ASP A 373 -8.18 -5.48 8.73
CA ASP A 373 -8.94 -4.25 9.01
C ASP A 373 -9.01 -3.93 10.52
N GLN A 374 -8.58 -4.82 11.41
CA GLN A 374 -8.69 -4.64 12.86
C GLN A 374 -7.55 -3.78 13.43
N PHE A 375 -7.77 -3.25 14.63
CA PHE A 375 -6.77 -2.45 15.35
C PHE A 375 -5.38 -3.13 15.39
N PRO A 376 -4.26 -2.36 15.23
CA PRO A 376 -4.13 -0.89 15.26
C PRO A 376 -4.36 -0.22 13.90
N PHE A 377 -4.89 1.02 13.93
CA PHE A 377 -5.24 1.80 12.76
C PHE A 377 -4.21 2.88 12.40
N THR A 378 -3.56 3.45 13.42
CA THR A 378 -2.67 4.60 13.33
C THR A 378 -1.24 4.27 13.77
N TYR A 379 -0.32 5.22 13.56
CA TYR A 379 1.09 5.06 13.92
C TYR A 379 1.35 5.22 15.42
N ALA A 380 0.57 6.08 16.09
CA ALA A 380 0.70 6.30 17.54
C ALA A 380 0.30 5.07 18.34
N VAL A 381 1.10 4.74 19.36
CA VAL A 381 0.75 3.69 20.32
C VAL A 381 -0.31 4.21 21.27
N MET A 382 -1.43 3.52 21.36
CA MET A 382 -2.56 3.90 22.22
C MET A 382 -3.37 2.69 22.67
N ARG A 383 -4.16 2.90 23.73
CA ARG A 383 -5.16 1.94 24.14
C ARG A 383 -6.41 2.09 23.28
N ASP A 384 -6.85 0.99 22.70
CA ASP A 384 -8.17 0.86 22.08
C ASP A 384 -9.18 0.37 23.12
N PRO A 385 -10.17 1.19 23.53
CA PRO A 385 -11.16 0.76 24.52
C PRO A 385 -12.16 -0.26 23.96
N VAL A 386 -12.30 -0.37 22.64
CA VAL A 386 -13.24 -1.30 21.98
C VAL A 386 -12.71 -2.74 22.04
N SER A 387 -11.45 -2.94 21.64
CA SER A 387 -10.79 -4.27 21.71
C SER A 387 -10.08 -4.53 23.05
N GLY A 388 -9.86 -3.50 23.87
CA GLY A 388 -9.07 -3.59 25.09
C GLY A 388 -7.56 -3.66 24.87
N ARG A 389 -7.07 -3.66 23.64
CA ARG A 389 -5.65 -3.78 23.28
C ARG A 389 -4.94 -2.44 23.37
N THR A 390 -3.63 -2.48 23.63
CA THR A 390 -2.73 -1.33 23.50
C THR A 390 -1.74 -1.66 22.40
N ASP A 391 -1.73 -0.87 21.31
CA ASP A 391 -0.90 -1.10 20.12
C ASP A 391 -0.83 0.16 19.25
N GLY A 392 0.01 0.13 18.20
CA GLY A 392 0.18 1.15 17.19
C GLY A 392 1.13 0.65 16.12
N ILE A 393 1.06 1.18 14.90
CA ILE A 393 1.97 0.75 13.81
C ILE A 393 3.44 0.91 14.24
N PHE A 394 3.74 1.88 15.09
CA PHE A 394 5.11 2.14 15.58
C PHE A 394 5.46 1.44 16.90
N ALA A 395 4.60 0.57 17.42
CA ALA A 395 4.84 -0.03 18.74
C ALA A 395 6.18 -0.76 18.83
N ARG A 396 6.52 -1.59 17.85
CA ARG A 396 7.76 -2.37 17.85
C ARG A 396 8.98 -1.54 17.46
N CYS A 397 8.86 -0.71 16.42
CA CYS A 397 9.99 0.11 15.99
C CYS A 397 10.38 1.19 17.01
N GLN A 398 9.45 1.68 17.85
CA GLN A 398 9.78 2.56 18.97
C GLN A 398 10.57 1.84 20.05
N ALA A 399 10.26 0.56 20.30
CA ALA A 399 10.95 -0.25 21.30
C ALA A 399 12.42 -0.53 20.95
N ASN A 400 12.75 -0.59 19.65
CA ASN A 400 14.11 -0.88 19.15
C ASN A 400 14.76 0.29 18.39
N ALA A 401 14.16 1.49 18.43
CA ALA A 401 14.67 2.72 17.82
C ALA A 401 14.85 2.63 16.27
N THR A 402 14.03 1.84 15.60
CA THR A 402 14.10 1.66 14.13
C THR A 402 12.90 2.25 13.38
N CYS A 403 12.16 3.20 13.99
CA CYS A 403 11.02 3.83 13.33
C CYS A 403 11.45 4.70 12.14
N PRO A 404 10.98 4.42 10.92
CA PRO A 404 11.31 5.20 9.74
C PRO A 404 10.61 6.56 9.75
N LYS A 405 11.14 7.53 9.01
CA LYS A 405 10.37 8.71 8.61
C LYS A 405 9.27 8.26 7.67
N THR A 406 8.01 8.65 7.92
CA THR A 406 6.86 8.04 7.26
C THR A 406 5.95 9.08 6.63
N PHE A 407 5.63 8.89 5.35
CA PHE A 407 4.56 9.61 4.65
C PHE A 407 3.39 8.67 4.39
N HIS A 408 2.31 8.85 5.14
CA HIS A 408 1.06 8.13 4.91
C HIS A 408 0.22 8.89 3.88
N VAL A 409 -0.10 8.24 2.76
CA VAL A 409 -0.81 8.90 1.65
C VAL A 409 -2.06 8.12 1.29
N ASP A 410 -3.24 8.78 1.35
CA ASP A 410 -4.51 8.17 0.95
C ASP A 410 -5.24 9.04 -0.09
N SER A 411 -6.10 8.40 -0.89
CA SER A 411 -7.04 9.08 -1.78
C SER A 411 -8.44 9.19 -1.16
N ASP A 412 -9.33 9.91 -1.84
CA ASP A 412 -10.72 10.05 -1.39
C ASP A 412 -11.48 8.70 -1.40
N THR A 413 -11.07 7.74 -2.25
CA THR A 413 -11.62 6.37 -2.21
C THR A 413 -11.39 5.70 -0.86
N GLU A 414 -10.23 5.90 -0.23
CA GLU A 414 -9.90 5.28 1.06
C GLU A 414 -10.77 5.80 2.20
N ILE A 415 -11.33 7.00 2.09
CA ILE A 415 -12.32 7.50 3.06
C ILE A 415 -13.56 6.60 3.03
N TYR A 416 -14.10 6.30 1.85
CA TYR A 416 -15.36 5.54 1.73
C TYR A 416 -15.16 4.03 1.84
N GLN A 417 -14.06 3.51 1.30
CA GLN A 417 -13.85 2.07 1.17
C GLN A 417 -12.71 1.52 2.05
N GLY A 418 -11.77 2.37 2.49
CA GLY A 418 -10.60 1.98 3.29
C GLY A 418 -10.60 2.46 4.72
N ARG A 419 -11.68 3.14 5.17
CA ARG A 419 -11.83 3.68 6.53
C ARG A 419 -10.65 4.59 6.93
N ALA A 420 -10.17 5.39 5.98
CA ALA A 420 -8.93 6.16 6.12
C ALA A 420 -8.98 7.18 7.28
N SER A 421 -10.16 7.61 7.69
CA SER A 421 -10.31 8.48 8.87
C SER A 421 -9.70 7.88 10.13
N LEU A 422 -9.74 6.54 10.31
CA LEU A 422 -9.17 5.85 11.47
C LEU A 422 -7.63 5.92 11.52
N ALA A 423 -6.96 6.19 10.39
CA ALA A 423 -5.50 6.37 10.39
C ALA A 423 -5.06 7.66 11.09
N VAL A 424 -5.96 8.65 11.20
CA VAL A 424 -5.70 9.99 11.74
C VAL A 424 -6.60 10.40 12.91
N THR A 425 -7.45 9.48 13.38
CA THR A 425 -8.30 9.66 14.58
C THR A 425 -8.02 8.57 15.61
N SER A 426 -8.40 8.84 16.87
CA SER A 426 -8.40 7.78 17.87
C SER A 426 -9.48 6.73 17.60
N PRO A 427 -9.39 5.50 18.17
CA PRO A 427 -10.44 4.50 18.07
C PRO A 427 -11.81 4.94 18.62
N THR A 428 -11.86 6.00 19.40
CA THR A 428 -13.10 6.60 19.93
C THR A 428 -13.60 7.79 19.11
N GLY A 429 -12.94 8.12 17.99
CA GLY A 429 -13.31 9.25 17.15
C GLY A 429 -12.87 10.62 17.68
N ALA A 430 -11.86 10.67 18.55
CA ALA A 430 -11.27 11.93 19.00
C ALA A 430 -10.12 12.37 18.07
N PRO A 431 -9.81 13.69 18.02
CA PRO A 431 -8.64 14.19 17.30
C PRO A 431 -7.34 13.55 17.78
N LEU A 432 -6.48 13.15 16.83
CA LEU A 432 -5.19 12.52 17.11
C LEU A 432 -4.04 13.44 16.70
N THR A 433 -2.92 13.34 17.41
CA THR A 433 -1.63 13.90 17.00
C THR A 433 -0.75 12.73 16.50
N LEU A 434 -0.29 12.80 15.27
CA LEU A 434 0.64 11.82 14.72
C LEU A 434 2.03 11.99 15.33
N PRO A 435 2.85 10.92 15.39
CA PRO A 435 4.24 11.02 15.82
C PRO A 435 5.04 12.01 14.95
N ASP A 436 6.08 12.64 15.53
CA ASP A 436 6.86 13.70 14.87
C ASP A 436 7.54 13.25 13.56
N ASN A 437 7.86 11.96 13.46
CA ASN A 437 8.43 11.35 12.25
C ASN A 437 7.37 10.84 11.25
N VAL A 438 6.10 11.25 11.41
CA VAL A 438 5.00 10.92 10.48
C VAL A 438 4.41 12.20 9.89
N ARG A 439 4.18 12.19 8.57
CA ARG A 439 3.32 13.16 7.87
C ARG A 439 2.23 12.41 7.14
N ALA A 440 1.03 12.98 7.11
CA ALA A 440 -0.09 12.43 6.38
C ALA A 440 -0.52 13.38 5.25
N TYR A 441 -0.74 12.80 4.06
CA TYR A 441 -1.18 13.53 2.87
C TYR A 441 -2.42 12.86 2.31
N PHE A 442 -3.38 13.65 1.88
CA PHE A 442 -4.65 13.19 1.35
C PHE A 442 -4.88 13.73 -0.05
N LEU A 443 -5.04 12.88 -1.03
CA LEU A 443 -5.24 13.21 -2.43
C LEU A 443 -6.73 13.56 -2.64
N ALA A 444 -7.06 14.84 -2.50
CA ALA A 444 -8.43 15.32 -2.47
C ALA A 444 -9.18 15.02 -3.79
N GLY A 445 -10.37 14.42 -3.68
CA GLY A 445 -11.23 14.08 -4.81
C GLY A 445 -10.69 12.98 -5.73
N SER A 446 -9.54 12.36 -5.44
CA SER A 446 -8.93 11.34 -6.31
C SER A 446 -9.52 9.96 -6.05
N GLN A 447 -9.61 9.14 -7.09
CA GLN A 447 -9.90 7.72 -6.95
C GLN A 447 -8.66 6.91 -6.60
N HIS A 448 -8.84 5.62 -6.30
CA HIS A 448 -7.76 4.71 -5.85
C HIS A 448 -6.65 4.54 -6.89
N GLY A 449 -6.97 4.28 -8.13
CA GLY A 449 -6.01 4.10 -9.22
C GLY A 449 -6.07 5.26 -10.21
N PRO A 450 -4.94 5.67 -10.82
CA PRO A 450 -4.97 6.72 -11.85
C PRO A 450 -5.73 6.23 -13.08
N ALA A 451 -6.61 7.09 -13.63
CA ALA A 451 -7.26 6.87 -14.91
C ALA A 451 -6.70 7.82 -15.98
N ALA A 452 -6.64 7.34 -17.21
CA ALA A 452 -6.09 8.12 -18.33
C ALA A 452 -7.03 9.24 -18.81
N ALA A 453 -8.35 9.06 -18.63
CA ALA A 453 -9.39 10.00 -19.06
C ALA A 453 -10.71 9.73 -18.31
N ALA A 454 -11.60 10.71 -18.31
CA ALA A 454 -12.99 10.51 -17.91
C ALA A 454 -13.71 9.64 -18.97
N ARG A 455 -14.02 8.39 -18.61
CA ARG A 455 -14.65 7.42 -19.51
C ARG A 455 -15.73 6.62 -18.78
N ARG A 456 -16.68 6.09 -19.53
CA ARG A 456 -17.63 5.12 -18.99
C ARG A 456 -16.96 3.75 -18.88
N THR A 457 -17.28 3.06 -17.79
CA THR A 457 -16.95 1.66 -17.60
C THR A 457 -18.23 0.86 -17.41
N GLU A 458 -18.23 -0.42 -17.68
CA GLU A 458 -19.42 -1.28 -17.54
C GLU A 458 -19.89 -1.40 -16.09
N GLN A 459 -18.96 -1.26 -15.14
CA GLN A 459 -19.22 -1.46 -13.72
C GLN A 459 -19.40 -0.15 -12.93
N ALA A 460 -19.51 1.01 -13.61
CA ALA A 460 -19.70 2.30 -12.98
C ALA A 460 -20.78 3.15 -13.67
N GLU A 461 -21.66 3.76 -12.85
CA GLU A 461 -22.79 4.58 -13.31
C GLU A 461 -22.34 5.92 -13.91
N PHE A 462 -21.29 6.55 -13.31
CA PHE A 462 -20.75 7.83 -13.74
C PHE A 462 -19.43 7.67 -14.48
N LEU A 463 -19.00 8.73 -15.19
CA LEU A 463 -17.70 8.79 -15.81
C LEU A 463 -16.59 8.59 -14.75
N GLU A 464 -15.57 7.80 -15.09
CA GLU A 464 -14.41 7.56 -14.25
C GLU A 464 -13.64 8.86 -13.99
N ASN A 465 -13.10 9.01 -12.78
CA ASN A 465 -12.37 10.20 -12.36
C ASN A 465 -10.96 10.23 -12.98
N PRO A 466 -10.62 11.23 -13.82
CA PRO A 466 -9.34 11.31 -14.52
C PRO A 466 -8.22 12.01 -13.73
N LEU A 467 -8.45 12.39 -12.46
CA LEU A 467 -7.42 13.09 -11.69
C LEU A 467 -6.16 12.24 -11.55
N ARG A 468 -5.05 12.81 -11.97
CA ARG A 468 -3.72 12.23 -11.80
C ARG A 468 -3.09 12.77 -10.51
N TYR A 469 -2.36 11.93 -9.81
CA TYR A 469 -1.69 12.30 -8.56
C TYR A 469 -0.21 11.85 -8.51
N ASP A 470 0.30 11.24 -9.58
CA ASP A 470 1.72 10.87 -9.74
C ASP A 470 2.66 12.07 -9.52
N VAL A 471 2.22 13.24 -9.90
CA VAL A 471 2.91 14.51 -9.71
C VAL A 471 3.30 14.80 -8.27
N TYR A 472 2.49 14.39 -7.29
CA TYR A 472 2.79 14.59 -5.88
C TYR A 472 3.87 13.63 -5.38
N PHE A 473 3.93 12.40 -5.89
CA PHE A 473 4.87 11.41 -5.37
C PHE A 473 6.32 11.74 -5.67
N ARG A 474 6.63 12.40 -6.79
CA ARG A 474 7.98 12.87 -7.10
C ARG A 474 8.43 13.93 -6.09
N ALA A 475 7.60 14.92 -5.82
CA ALA A 475 7.88 15.95 -4.82
C ALA A 475 7.98 15.38 -3.40
N LEU A 476 7.10 14.43 -3.04
CA LEU A 476 7.14 13.77 -1.73
C LEU A 476 8.38 12.89 -1.57
N LEU A 477 8.80 12.14 -2.59
CA LEU A 477 10.05 11.38 -2.56
C LEU A 477 11.26 12.30 -2.36
N ALA A 478 11.35 13.41 -3.11
CA ALA A 478 12.39 14.40 -2.93
C ALA A 478 12.38 15.01 -1.51
N ALA A 479 11.19 15.32 -0.98
CA ALA A 479 11.05 15.86 0.36
C ALA A 479 11.42 14.83 1.46
N LEU A 480 11.11 13.55 1.26
CA LEU A 480 11.49 12.47 2.18
C LEU A 480 13.00 12.26 2.19
N ASP A 481 13.62 12.26 1.00
CA ASP A 481 15.07 12.13 0.87
C ASP A 481 15.80 13.29 1.58
N GLN A 482 15.39 14.55 1.34
CA GLN A 482 15.93 15.71 2.05
C GLN A 482 15.72 15.63 3.57
N TRP A 483 14.57 15.13 4.01
CA TRP A 483 14.30 14.96 5.44
C TRP A 483 15.22 13.91 6.06
N VAL A 484 15.52 12.83 5.36
CA VAL A 484 16.46 11.78 5.81
C VAL A 484 17.89 12.28 5.78
N THR A 485 18.33 12.90 4.69
CA THR A 485 19.74 13.21 4.40
C THR A 485 20.27 14.38 5.21
N ASP A 486 19.54 15.48 5.27
CA ASP A 486 19.99 16.74 5.90
C ASP A 486 19.05 17.26 7.00
N GLY A 487 17.96 16.53 7.29
CA GLY A 487 17.00 16.91 8.32
C GLY A 487 16.03 18.00 7.88
N THR A 488 16.04 18.43 6.62
CA THR A 488 15.11 19.46 6.12
C THR A 488 13.65 19.01 6.32
N PRO A 489 12.83 19.72 7.11
CA PRO A 489 11.46 19.30 7.36
C PRO A 489 10.66 19.23 6.05
N PRO A 490 9.87 18.16 5.85
CA PRO A 490 8.99 18.06 4.70
C PRO A 490 7.81 19.04 4.84
N PRO A 491 6.99 19.24 3.78
CA PRO A 491 5.72 19.94 3.89
C PRO A 491 4.88 19.40 5.05
N ASN A 492 4.16 20.29 5.73
CA ASN A 492 3.28 19.90 6.83
C ASN A 492 2.20 18.91 6.35
N THR A 493 1.68 18.14 7.29
CA THR A 493 0.52 17.26 7.06
C THR A 493 -0.60 18.02 6.34
N ARG A 494 -1.09 17.44 5.25
CA ARG A 494 -2.22 17.90 4.44
C ARG A 494 -3.27 16.78 4.39
N TYR A 495 -3.91 16.54 5.50
CA TYR A 495 -4.93 15.52 5.67
C TYR A 495 -6.16 16.11 6.37
N PRO A 496 -7.40 15.74 5.99
CA PRO A 496 -8.59 16.21 6.68
C PRO A 496 -8.55 15.93 8.19
N SER A 497 -9.03 16.85 9.01
CA SER A 497 -8.88 16.80 10.45
C SER A 497 -10.20 17.15 11.17
N LEU A 498 -10.44 16.47 12.29
CA LEU A 498 -11.54 16.82 13.20
C LEU A 498 -11.32 18.18 13.90
N ARG A 499 -10.05 18.61 14.04
CA ARG A 499 -9.69 19.86 14.76
C ARG A 499 -10.11 21.11 13.99
N ASP A 500 -10.01 21.07 12.67
CA ASP A 500 -10.36 22.18 11.78
C ASP A 500 -11.73 22.02 11.08
N GLY A 501 -12.45 20.94 11.44
CA GLY A 501 -13.79 20.67 10.90
C GLY A 501 -13.82 20.25 9.43
N THR A 502 -12.68 19.83 8.87
CA THR A 502 -12.60 19.32 7.50
C THR A 502 -12.85 17.81 7.42
N LEU A 503 -12.71 17.08 8.53
CA LEU A 503 -13.15 15.71 8.73
C LEU A 503 -14.42 15.75 9.61
N VAL A 504 -15.54 15.21 9.11
CA VAL A 504 -16.86 15.36 9.72
C VAL A 504 -17.62 14.04 9.78
N PRO A 505 -18.63 13.89 10.66
CA PRO A 505 -19.53 12.74 10.62
C PRO A 505 -20.22 12.60 9.26
N PRO A 506 -20.52 11.36 8.80
CA PRO A 506 -21.12 11.12 7.47
C PRO A 506 -22.49 11.78 7.25
N ASP A 507 -23.24 12.03 8.32
CA ASP A 507 -24.56 12.68 8.32
C ASP A 507 -24.50 14.20 8.46
N ALA A 508 -23.32 14.78 8.68
CA ALA A 508 -23.13 16.22 8.82
C ALA A 508 -23.61 16.97 7.55
N PRO A 509 -24.20 18.17 7.71
CA PRO A 509 -24.61 18.98 6.54
C PRO A 509 -23.46 19.25 5.56
N THR A 510 -22.24 19.45 6.07
CA THR A 510 -21.03 19.70 5.26
C THR A 510 -20.47 18.45 4.57
N ALA A 511 -20.96 17.25 4.90
CA ALA A 511 -20.63 16.02 4.17
C ALA A 511 -21.47 15.86 2.90
N LYS A 512 -22.56 16.61 2.75
CA LYS A 512 -23.51 16.47 1.65
C LYS A 512 -23.03 17.14 0.39
N PHE A 513 -23.35 16.52 -0.74
CA PHE A 513 -23.10 17.10 -2.06
C PHE A 513 -24.21 18.12 -2.39
N PRO A 514 -23.90 19.17 -3.18
CA PRO A 514 -24.91 20.04 -3.76
C PRO A 514 -25.84 19.24 -4.68
N ALA A 515 -26.99 19.82 -5.07
CA ALA A 515 -27.86 19.21 -6.07
C ALA A 515 -27.14 19.19 -7.43
N ILE A 516 -26.81 18.00 -7.91
CA ILE A 516 -26.12 17.77 -9.20
C ILE A 516 -27.06 16.96 -10.09
N PRO A 517 -27.43 17.43 -11.29
CA PRO A 517 -28.33 16.73 -12.18
C PRO A 517 -27.85 15.32 -12.53
N GLY A 518 -28.75 14.33 -12.41
CA GLY A 518 -28.44 12.93 -12.72
C GLY A 518 -27.50 12.24 -11.72
N HIS A 519 -27.09 12.92 -10.65
CA HIS A 519 -26.24 12.36 -9.62
C HIS A 519 -27.01 12.18 -8.30
N ARG A 520 -26.69 11.11 -7.58
CA ARG A 520 -27.20 10.89 -6.22
C ARG A 520 -26.05 10.47 -5.29
N TYR A 521 -26.00 11.07 -4.13
CA TYR A 521 -25.15 10.64 -3.05
C TYR A 521 -25.92 9.68 -2.13
N THR A 522 -25.45 8.44 -2.01
CA THR A 522 -26.15 7.40 -1.23
C THR A 522 -25.77 7.41 0.25
N GLY A 523 -24.71 8.11 0.63
CA GLY A 523 -24.15 8.08 1.99
C GLY A 523 -23.43 6.77 2.33
N LEU A 524 -23.25 5.87 1.37
CA LEU A 524 -22.58 4.59 1.60
C LEU A 524 -21.10 4.78 1.86
N LEU A 525 -20.62 4.11 2.89
CA LEU A 525 -19.21 3.96 3.22
C LEU A 525 -19.02 2.66 3.99
N ASN A 526 -17.77 2.17 4.06
CA ASN A 526 -17.47 1.03 4.91
C ASN A 526 -17.42 1.43 6.37
N GLU A 527 -18.29 0.85 7.15
CA GLU A 527 -18.20 0.84 8.61
C GLU A 527 -17.17 -0.21 9.06
N LEU A 528 -16.71 -0.09 10.29
CA LEU A 528 -15.85 -1.07 10.93
C LEU A 528 -16.42 -1.45 12.30
N ARG A 529 -16.49 -2.77 12.54
CA ARG A 529 -16.79 -3.33 13.86
C ARG A 529 -15.62 -4.17 14.34
N LEU A 530 -15.49 -4.28 15.65
CA LEU A 530 -14.63 -5.30 16.23
C LEU A 530 -15.12 -6.68 15.78
N LEU A 531 -14.22 -7.51 15.26
CA LEU A 531 -14.52 -8.83 14.75
C LEU A 531 -13.79 -9.89 15.58
N ASP A 532 -14.52 -10.91 16.05
CA ASP A 532 -13.96 -12.11 16.65
C ASP A 532 -13.84 -13.20 15.58
N HIS A 533 -12.62 -13.42 15.13
CA HIS A 533 -12.27 -14.39 14.09
C HIS A 533 -12.07 -15.82 14.63
N SER A 534 -12.32 -16.07 15.93
CA SER A 534 -12.28 -17.43 16.49
C SER A 534 -13.46 -18.30 16.02
N VAL A 535 -14.47 -17.69 15.44
CA VAL A 535 -15.66 -18.33 14.86
C VAL A 535 -15.90 -17.86 13.42
N HIS A 536 -16.69 -18.64 12.68
CA HIS A 536 -16.95 -18.33 11.28
C HIS A 536 -18.44 -18.41 10.91
N PRO A 537 -19.09 -17.36 10.38
CA PRO A 537 -18.54 -16.02 10.15
C PRO A 537 -18.12 -15.33 11.44
N PRO A 538 -17.19 -14.35 11.38
CA PRO A 538 -16.71 -13.65 12.57
C PRO A 538 -17.84 -12.96 13.33
N LYS A 539 -17.82 -13.10 14.66
CA LYS A 539 -18.81 -12.43 15.52
C LYS A 539 -18.53 -10.93 15.57
N GLN A 540 -19.54 -10.14 15.32
CA GLN A 540 -19.46 -8.69 15.34
C GLN A 540 -19.64 -8.12 16.75
N GLY A 541 -18.75 -7.20 17.13
CA GLY A 541 -18.78 -6.42 18.37
C GLY A 541 -19.18 -4.96 18.13
N ALA A 542 -18.66 -4.06 18.98
CA ALA A 542 -18.91 -2.62 18.90
C ALA A 542 -18.30 -2.01 17.62
N ALA A 543 -18.94 -0.93 17.13
CA ALA A 543 -18.48 -0.18 15.96
C ALA A 543 -17.39 0.83 16.34
N TYR A 544 -16.47 1.07 15.40
CA TYR A 544 -15.54 2.19 15.43
C TYR A 544 -16.14 3.39 14.67
N PRO A 545 -15.99 4.62 15.16
CA PRO A 545 -16.47 5.80 14.45
C PRO A 545 -15.64 6.07 13.21
N VAL A 546 -16.29 6.27 12.08
CA VAL A 546 -15.67 6.64 10.80
C VAL A 546 -16.19 8.01 10.36
N PHE A 547 -15.37 8.77 9.63
CA PHE A 547 -15.64 10.13 9.22
C PHE A 547 -15.40 10.29 7.71
N VAL A 548 -15.99 11.34 7.14
CA VAL A 548 -15.83 11.72 5.73
C VAL A 548 -15.29 13.14 5.62
N VAL A 549 -14.82 13.51 4.43
CA VAL A 549 -14.29 14.85 4.18
C VAL A 549 -15.43 15.83 3.87
N ALA A 550 -15.40 17.01 4.50
CA ALA A 550 -16.34 18.09 4.19
C ALA A 550 -16.21 18.54 2.73
N LYS A 551 -17.32 18.98 2.14
CA LYS A 551 -17.44 19.39 0.74
C LYS A 551 -17.63 20.91 0.63
N ASP A 552 -17.08 21.48 -0.44
CA ASP A 552 -17.35 22.86 -0.84
C ASP A 552 -18.67 22.97 -1.63
N ALA A 553 -18.99 24.19 -2.10
CA ALA A 553 -20.20 24.44 -2.86
C ALA A 553 -20.27 23.71 -4.20
N ASP A 554 -19.15 23.19 -4.68
CA ASP A 554 -19.03 22.41 -5.91
C ASP A 554 -19.08 20.90 -5.66
N GLY A 555 -19.13 20.48 -4.39
CA GLY A 555 -19.05 19.08 -3.98
C GLY A 555 -17.62 18.51 -3.97
N ASN A 556 -16.60 19.35 -4.14
CA ASN A 556 -15.19 18.94 -4.03
C ASN A 556 -14.74 18.94 -2.56
N ASN A 557 -13.73 18.14 -2.24
CA ASN A 557 -13.15 18.08 -0.89
C ASN A 557 -12.48 19.41 -0.51
N VAL A 558 -12.78 19.91 0.70
CA VAL A 558 -12.23 21.21 1.19
C VAL A 558 -10.78 21.11 1.68
N ALA A 559 -10.27 19.89 1.92
CA ALA A 559 -8.95 19.67 2.52
C ALA A 559 -8.17 18.57 1.81
N GLY A 560 -6.88 18.51 2.09
CA GLY A 560 -5.90 17.58 1.48
C GLY A 560 -4.99 18.29 0.48
N LEU A 561 -4.31 17.48 -0.34
CA LEU A 561 -3.62 17.91 -1.55
C LEU A 561 -4.67 18.09 -2.64
N ARG A 562 -5.15 19.31 -2.83
CA ARG A 562 -6.12 19.64 -3.86
C ARG A 562 -5.37 19.87 -5.17
N HIS A 563 -5.46 18.92 -6.10
CA HIS A 563 -4.83 19.06 -7.41
C HIS A 563 -5.22 20.41 -8.05
N PRO A 564 -4.35 21.09 -8.84
CA PRO A 564 -4.71 22.34 -9.49
C PRO A 564 -6.05 22.30 -10.24
N PHE A 565 -6.46 21.13 -10.77
CA PHE A 565 -7.79 20.92 -11.38
C PHE A 565 -8.93 20.78 -10.35
N VAL A 566 -8.63 20.59 -9.08
CA VAL A 566 -9.62 20.63 -7.98
C VAL A 566 -9.69 22.03 -7.35
N GLU A 567 -8.56 22.76 -7.33
CA GLU A 567 -8.53 24.16 -6.89
C GLU A 567 -9.23 25.09 -7.90
N VAL A 568 -9.08 24.80 -9.19
CA VAL A 568 -9.67 25.52 -10.32
C VAL A 568 -10.56 24.56 -11.11
N PRO A 569 -11.75 24.20 -10.57
CA PRO A 569 -12.47 23.03 -11.06
C PRO A 569 -13.27 23.31 -12.33
N VAL A 570 -13.35 22.30 -13.19
CA VAL A 570 -14.31 22.19 -14.30
C VAL A 570 -15.36 21.10 -14.06
N ALA A 571 -15.27 20.45 -12.91
CA ALA A 571 -16.15 19.35 -12.51
C ALA A 571 -16.15 19.19 -10.98
N THR A 572 -17.07 18.38 -10.46
CA THR A 572 -16.92 17.74 -9.16
C THR A 572 -16.15 16.44 -9.37
N TYR A 573 -15.13 16.23 -8.55
CA TYR A 573 -14.30 15.03 -8.51
C TYR A 573 -14.55 14.28 -7.20
N THR A 574 -14.86 12.98 -7.30
CA THR A 574 -15.12 12.15 -6.11
C THR A 574 -14.23 10.92 -6.09
N GLY A 575 -13.93 10.41 -4.91
CA GLY A 575 -13.26 9.12 -4.73
C GLY A 575 -14.20 7.92 -4.79
N TRP A 576 -15.46 8.10 -5.14
CA TRP A 576 -16.45 7.03 -5.22
C TRP A 576 -17.30 7.12 -6.49
N ASN A 577 -17.85 5.98 -6.90
CA ASN A 577 -18.79 5.84 -8.01
C ASN A 577 -19.84 4.79 -7.60
N LEU A 578 -20.95 4.72 -8.30
CA LEU A 578 -22.00 3.75 -8.03
C LEU A 578 -21.97 2.61 -9.05
N ARG A 579 -22.35 1.43 -8.60
CA ARG A 579 -22.58 0.28 -9.47
C ARG A 579 -23.89 0.47 -10.25
N PRO A 580 -23.90 0.19 -11.58
CA PRO A 580 -25.09 0.30 -12.41
C PRO A 580 -26.02 -0.91 -12.26
N GLU A 581 -27.13 -0.90 -13.02
CA GLU A 581 -28.04 -2.03 -13.16
C GLU A 581 -27.28 -3.28 -13.61
N GLY A 582 -27.60 -4.43 -13.02
CA GLY A 582 -26.96 -5.71 -13.34
C GLY A 582 -25.67 -6.00 -12.58
N PHE A 583 -25.19 -5.08 -11.75
CA PHE A 583 -23.94 -5.20 -10.98
C PHE A 583 -24.09 -4.81 -9.50
N ALA A 584 -25.20 -5.15 -8.84
CA ALA A 584 -25.54 -4.69 -7.50
C ALA A 584 -25.79 -3.16 -7.49
N LYS A 585 -26.77 -2.74 -8.24
CA LYS A 585 -27.13 -1.32 -8.47
C LYS A 585 -27.14 -0.49 -7.19
N GLY A 586 -26.41 0.63 -7.23
CA GLY A 586 -26.36 1.61 -6.15
C GLY A 586 -25.40 1.31 -5.03
N ALA A 587 -24.74 0.14 -4.99
CA ALA A 587 -23.55 -0.08 -4.17
C ALA A 587 -22.38 0.75 -4.71
N LEU A 588 -21.34 1.00 -3.89
CA LEU A 588 -20.15 1.68 -4.39
C LEU A 588 -19.39 0.80 -5.38
N ALA A 589 -19.08 1.37 -6.55
CA ALA A 589 -18.20 0.71 -7.52
C ALA A 589 -16.79 0.58 -6.96
N GLY A 590 -16.23 -0.63 -7.02
CA GLY A 590 -14.95 -0.93 -6.37
C GLY A 590 -13.81 -0.06 -6.89
N LEU A 591 -13.21 0.75 -6.01
CA LEU A 591 -12.01 1.57 -6.23
C LEU A 591 -12.15 2.68 -7.31
N SER A 592 -13.34 2.92 -7.83
CA SER A 592 -13.62 3.95 -8.86
C SER A 592 -14.15 5.22 -8.23
N GLY A 593 -13.77 6.36 -8.80
CA GLY A 593 -14.29 7.69 -8.50
C GLY A 593 -15.17 8.20 -9.63
N SER A 594 -15.80 9.36 -9.43
CA SER A 594 -16.67 10.00 -10.43
C SER A 594 -16.12 11.33 -10.90
N TYR A 595 -16.36 11.62 -12.18
CA TYR A 595 -16.18 12.91 -12.81
C TYR A 595 -17.53 13.46 -13.22
N LEU A 596 -17.96 14.58 -12.61
CA LEU A 596 -19.26 15.18 -12.79
C LEU A 596 -19.05 16.61 -13.35
N ALA A 597 -19.03 16.73 -14.66
CA ALA A 597 -18.75 18.00 -15.35
C ALA A 597 -19.73 19.12 -14.92
N PHE A 598 -19.25 20.36 -14.90
CA PHE A 598 -20.11 21.53 -14.74
C PHE A 598 -20.88 21.82 -16.03
N ALA A 599 -22.06 22.45 -15.90
CA ALA A 599 -22.74 23.02 -17.05
C ALA A 599 -21.84 24.02 -17.79
N LYS A 600 -21.91 24.04 -19.11
CA LYS A 600 -21.07 24.95 -19.93
C LYS A 600 -21.51 26.40 -19.77
N THR A 601 -22.82 26.63 -19.81
CA THR A 601 -23.43 27.97 -19.76
C THR A 601 -24.36 28.12 -18.56
N ARG A 602 -24.63 29.36 -18.16
CA ARG A 602 -25.62 29.69 -17.16
C ARG A 602 -27.02 29.19 -17.56
N ALA A 603 -27.35 29.27 -18.85
CA ALA A 603 -28.64 28.79 -19.36
C ALA A 603 -28.80 27.28 -19.15
N GLU A 604 -27.78 26.47 -19.49
CA GLU A 604 -27.76 25.03 -19.24
C GLU A 604 -27.89 24.70 -17.75
N ARG A 605 -27.14 25.41 -16.90
CA ARG A 605 -27.18 25.26 -15.44
C ARG A 605 -28.59 25.46 -14.88
N VAL A 606 -29.22 26.56 -15.28
CA VAL A 606 -30.58 26.89 -14.82
C VAL A 606 -31.59 25.89 -15.34
N ALA A 607 -31.49 25.48 -16.60
CA ALA A 607 -32.40 24.52 -17.21
C ALA A 607 -32.33 23.13 -16.57
N SER A 608 -31.13 22.70 -16.17
CA SER A 608 -30.90 21.41 -15.52
C SER A 608 -31.12 21.43 -14.00
N GLY A 609 -31.22 22.60 -13.37
CA GLY A 609 -31.31 22.73 -11.92
C GLY A 609 -30.00 22.44 -11.18
N ASP A 610 -28.83 22.55 -11.86
CA ASP A 610 -27.52 22.36 -11.23
C ASP A 610 -27.23 23.49 -10.22
N ALA A 611 -26.96 23.12 -8.97
CA ALA A 611 -26.65 24.09 -7.92
C ALA A 611 -25.26 24.72 -8.07
N ARG A 612 -24.35 24.05 -8.79
CA ARG A 612 -22.98 24.52 -9.02
C ARG A 612 -22.95 25.59 -10.12
N LEU A 613 -22.03 26.55 -10.02
CA LEU A 613 -21.83 27.54 -11.07
C LEU A 613 -21.35 26.88 -12.38
N SER A 614 -21.84 27.38 -13.53
CA SER A 614 -21.37 26.94 -14.85
C SER A 614 -19.96 27.44 -15.15
N LEU A 615 -19.32 26.90 -16.19
CA LEU A 615 -18.00 27.34 -16.65
C LEU A 615 -18.00 28.80 -17.08
N GLU A 616 -19.06 29.25 -17.77
CA GLU A 616 -19.27 30.64 -18.19
C GLU A 616 -19.32 31.59 -16.98
N GLU A 617 -19.95 31.20 -15.88
CA GLU A 617 -20.04 31.99 -14.66
C GLU A 617 -18.72 32.03 -13.86
N ARG A 618 -17.83 31.06 -14.08
CA ARG A 618 -16.55 30.92 -13.34
C ARG A 618 -15.39 31.56 -14.06
N TYR A 619 -15.31 31.35 -15.35
CA TYR A 619 -14.14 31.70 -16.15
C TYR A 619 -14.55 32.57 -17.33
N ARG A 620 -13.96 33.73 -17.42
CA ARG A 620 -14.23 34.66 -18.54
C ARG A 620 -13.96 33.98 -19.90
N ASP A 621 -12.88 33.20 -19.98
CA ASP A 621 -12.44 32.50 -21.18
C ASP A 621 -11.42 31.40 -20.82
N HIS A 622 -11.01 30.60 -21.83
CA HIS A 622 -10.02 29.55 -21.64
C HIS A 622 -8.68 30.05 -21.08
N ALA A 623 -8.23 31.22 -21.56
CA ALA A 623 -6.96 31.81 -21.11
C ALA A 623 -7.00 32.15 -19.60
N ALA A 624 -8.15 32.64 -19.10
CA ALA A 624 -8.35 32.91 -17.68
C ALA A 624 -8.32 31.62 -16.84
N TYR A 625 -8.92 30.56 -17.35
CA TYR A 625 -8.85 29.23 -16.72
C TYR A 625 -7.41 28.72 -16.62
N VAL A 626 -6.67 28.73 -17.76
CA VAL A 626 -5.26 28.28 -17.80
C VAL A 626 -4.39 29.10 -16.84
N ALA A 627 -4.58 30.43 -16.80
CA ALA A 627 -3.85 31.31 -15.89
C ALA A 627 -4.12 30.97 -14.40
N ALA A 628 -5.38 30.66 -14.05
CA ALA A 628 -5.75 30.25 -12.72
C ALA A 628 -5.11 28.91 -12.33
N VAL A 629 -5.15 27.90 -13.21
CA VAL A 629 -4.49 26.60 -13.01
C VAL A 629 -2.98 26.78 -12.80
N LYS A 630 -2.32 27.60 -13.63
CA LYS A 630 -0.89 27.90 -13.49
C LYS A 630 -0.57 28.56 -12.14
N THR A 631 -1.44 29.45 -11.68
CA THR A 631 -1.29 30.12 -10.37
C THR A 631 -1.39 29.10 -9.23
N ALA A 632 -2.39 28.21 -9.28
CA ALA A 632 -2.58 27.14 -8.29
C ALA A 632 -1.38 26.19 -8.26
N ALA A 633 -0.91 25.74 -9.43
CA ALA A 633 0.26 24.85 -9.53
C ALA A 633 1.53 25.52 -8.97
N SER A 634 1.77 26.80 -9.32
CA SER A 634 2.92 27.56 -8.83
C SER A 634 2.88 27.76 -7.29
N ALA A 635 1.69 27.88 -6.69
CA ALA A 635 1.55 27.93 -5.24
C ALA A 635 2.03 26.62 -4.58
N GLN A 636 1.66 25.47 -5.14
CA GLN A 636 2.08 24.17 -4.62
C GLN A 636 3.57 23.88 -4.82
N VAL A 637 4.21 24.42 -5.86
CA VAL A 637 5.68 24.39 -6.02
C VAL A 637 6.35 25.15 -4.85
N ARG A 638 5.88 26.36 -4.51
CA ARG A 638 6.43 27.11 -3.37
C ARG A 638 6.26 26.37 -2.03
N GLU A 639 5.21 25.56 -1.90
CA GLU A 639 4.97 24.71 -0.75
C GLU A 639 5.74 23.37 -0.80
N ARG A 640 6.53 23.12 -1.84
CA ARG A 640 7.27 21.88 -2.08
C ARG A 640 6.37 20.65 -2.21
N LEU A 641 5.13 20.82 -2.66
CA LEU A 641 4.16 19.75 -2.93
C LEU A 641 4.16 19.32 -4.39
N LEU A 642 4.66 20.15 -5.30
CA LEU A 642 4.91 19.83 -6.71
C LEU A 642 6.34 20.21 -7.10
N LEU A 643 6.91 19.46 -8.05
CA LEU A 643 8.10 19.89 -8.77
C LEU A 643 7.72 20.93 -9.82
N GLN A 644 8.65 21.80 -10.21
CA GLN A 644 8.39 22.82 -11.24
C GLN A 644 8.01 22.18 -12.58
N GLU A 645 8.71 21.13 -12.99
CA GLU A 645 8.40 20.38 -14.22
C GLU A 645 6.98 19.78 -14.24
N ASP A 646 6.46 19.38 -13.06
CA ASP A 646 5.09 18.88 -12.93
C ASP A 646 4.06 20.00 -13.00
N ALA A 647 4.34 21.13 -12.39
CA ALA A 647 3.49 22.33 -12.48
C ALA A 647 3.40 22.85 -13.92
N ASP A 648 4.50 22.82 -14.66
CA ASP A 648 4.53 23.23 -16.07
C ASP A 648 3.70 22.26 -16.94
N ARG A 649 3.82 20.94 -16.71
CA ARG A 649 2.98 19.93 -17.40
C ARG A 649 1.49 20.09 -17.10
N ILE A 650 1.11 20.37 -15.86
CA ILE A 650 -0.29 20.63 -15.50
C ILE A 650 -0.82 21.87 -16.22
N ALA A 651 -0.02 22.94 -16.32
CA ALA A 651 -0.39 24.14 -17.04
C ALA A 651 -0.54 23.89 -18.56
N GLU A 652 0.36 23.08 -19.14
CA GLU A 652 0.26 22.65 -20.54
C GLU A 652 -0.96 21.76 -20.79
N GLU A 653 -1.27 20.85 -19.87
CA GLU A 653 -2.47 20.02 -19.94
C GLU A 653 -3.73 20.89 -19.93
N ALA A 654 -3.81 21.86 -19.02
CA ALA A 654 -4.91 22.84 -18.99
C ALA A 654 -5.04 23.61 -20.31
N ALA A 655 -3.92 24.00 -20.93
CA ALA A 655 -3.92 24.72 -22.21
C ALA A 655 -4.35 23.86 -23.41
N ARG A 656 -4.18 22.51 -23.32
CA ARG A 656 -4.60 21.57 -24.37
C ARG A 656 -6.06 21.12 -24.24
N LEU A 657 -6.70 21.37 -23.08
CA LEU A 657 -8.11 21.02 -22.92
C LEU A 657 -8.97 21.77 -23.95
N PRO A 658 -9.89 21.06 -24.63
CA PRO A 658 -10.90 21.77 -25.43
C PRO A 658 -11.71 22.68 -24.53
N TRP A 659 -12.12 23.85 -25.04
CA TRP A 659 -12.88 24.79 -24.24
C TRP A 659 -14.25 25.12 -24.88
N PRO A 660 -15.35 24.92 -24.12
CA PRO A 660 -15.40 24.28 -22.81
C PRO A 660 -15.00 22.80 -22.88
N PRO A 661 -14.43 22.22 -21.81
CA PRO A 661 -14.03 20.82 -21.81
C PRO A 661 -15.24 19.92 -22.08
N ASN A 662 -15.03 18.90 -22.91
CA ASN A 662 -15.99 17.82 -23.09
C ASN A 662 -15.67 16.74 -22.05
N PRO A 663 -16.70 16.15 -21.40
CA PRO A 663 -16.52 15.05 -20.47
C PRO A 663 -16.00 13.79 -21.15
#